data_8a799db430d6bc3d744e9b055e8388ba
#
_entry.id   8a799db430d6bc3d744e9b055e8388ba
#
_cell.length_a   1.000
_cell.length_b   1.000
_cell.length_c   1.000
_cell.angle_alpha   90.00
_cell.angle_beta   90.00
_cell.angle_gamma   90.00
#
_symmetry.space_group_name_H-M   'P 1'
#
loop_
_entity.id
_entity.type
_entity.pdbx_description
1 polymer ?
#
loop_
_entity_poly.entity_id
_entity_poly.type
_entity_poly.pdbx_seq_one_letter_code
_entity_poly.pdbx_strand_id
1 'polypeptide(L)'
;MTREAKSGPPVLLLLLAAGTTAAAEGGAISFNRDIRPILSENCFYCHGQDASKRKGELRLDDRAAALEKRALVPGDPGASELVRRLLSDDPDEVMPPPDSHRRVSPAQRELLQRWIAEGAAYETHWTFVAPQRPEIPAVQRQDWAVNPIDRFVLAKLEASGLAPSPEAERATLIRRVHADLTGLPPSPAEVDAFVADPDPGAYGKLLDRVMASPHYGERMALPWLDAARYADSNGFQQDGDTHQYLWRDWVVQALNADMPFDEFSIAQLAGDLLPEPSEEQLVATAFNRNHLLNGEGGAIAEEQRNVILFDRVDTTATTWLGLTMACVQCHDHKYDPITMRDYYGMFAMFNNVPESGVPPGGGQYRIADPWIAVGTGEDKAKLKELEAAAASARKAEQDTGKSPATLAAYEASERELASDAPVAWEVARPLTMAATGGPVLSILDDDSIYVEGPNPDRTDYTITIPVASAGLSGLRIETVPDRRLPLKGAGRSDSGNAVLSRVRARLDGKDLRFSAASATHSQPGFSAEAVIDDDANTGWAFYPETAKPYTLILQAESLQAASPAAKLELIFEFQSAHRQHALGRFRLATTASPQPAGRRALPDEIAGIVRKRERSPEEAAKLRDYVAKNLAPADVMAARERSRAA
;
A
#
# COMPACT_ATOMS: atom_id res chain seq x y z
N MET A 1 23.19 -31.21 -31.99
CA MET A 1 22.39 -30.36 -32.88
C MET A 1 22.53 -28.91 -32.41
N THR A 2 23.50 -28.23 -32.92
CA THR A 2 23.87 -26.86 -32.61
C THR A 2 22.99 -25.90 -33.40
N ARG A 3 22.26 -25.03 -32.70
CA ARG A 3 21.51 -23.93 -33.32
C ARG A 3 22.38 -22.68 -33.36
N GLU A 4 22.75 -22.30 -34.55
CA GLU A 4 23.43 -21.03 -34.87
C GLU A 4 22.49 -19.85 -34.54
N ALA A 5 23.04 -18.89 -33.78
CA ALA A 5 22.38 -17.60 -33.52
C ALA A 5 22.63 -16.69 -34.74
N LYS A 6 21.57 -16.32 -35.45
CA LYS A 6 21.59 -15.27 -36.47
C LYS A 6 21.71 -13.90 -35.81
N SER A 7 22.83 -13.25 -36.04
CA SER A 7 23.04 -11.84 -35.68
C SER A 7 22.14 -10.94 -36.54
N GLY A 8 21.25 -10.20 -35.90
CA GLY A 8 20.50 -9.09 -36.52
C GLY A 8 21.41 -7.89 -36.78
N PRO A 9 21.03 -6.97 -37.70
CA PRO A 9 21.85 -5.82 -38.04
C PRO A 9 21.96 -4.85 -36.84
N PRO A 10 23.10 -4.13 -36.74
CA PRO A 10 23.33 -3.19 -35.66
C PRO A 10 22.32 -2.03 -35.74
N VAL A 11 21.62 -1.77 -34.65
CA VAL A 11 20.82 -0.55 -34.46
C VAL A 11 21.80 0.61 -34.44
N LEU A 12 21.81 1.39 -35.52
CA LEU A 12 22.55 2.64 -35.63
C LEU A 12 21.93 3.65 -34.66
N LEU A 13 22.57 3.84 -33.51
CA LEU A 13 22.22 4.92 -32.57
C LEU A 13 22.58 6.25 -33.28
N LEU A 14 21.60 6.92 -33.88
CA LEU A 14 21.76 8.29 -34.33
C LEU A 14 21.90 9.16 -33.09
N LEU A 15 23.15 9.46 -32.73
CA LEU A 15 23.48 10.59 -31.88
C LEU A 15 22.97 11.84 -32.62
N LEU A 16 21.83 12.38 -32.14
CA LEU A 16 21.42 13.74 -32.44
C LEU A 16 22.51 14.67 -31.91
N ALA A 17 23.48 15.00 -32.76
CA ALA A 17 24.32 16.15 -32.54
C ALA A 17 23.36 17.34 -32.43
N ALA A 18 23.28 17.89 -31.21
CA ALA A 18 22.64 19.20 -31.00
C ALA A 18 23.38 20.17 -31.89
N GLY A 19 22.76 20.48 -33.03
CA GLY A 19 23.28 21.50 -33.92
C GLY A 19 23.33 22.80 -33.13
N THR A 20 24.54 23.27 -32.88
CA THR A 20 24.75 24.66 -32.53
C THR A 20 24.14 25.50 -33.66
N THR A 21 22.96 26.09 -33.34
CA THR A 21 22.41 27.11 -34.24
C THR A 21 23.45 28.21 -34.37
N ALA A 22 24.02 28.31 -35.56
CA ALA A 22 24.87 29.43 -35.93
C ALA A 22 24.08 30.70 -35.60
N ALA A 23 24.63 31.57 -34.77
CA ALA A 23 24.07 32.88 -34.49
C ALA A 23 23.82 33.56 -35.85
N ALA A 24 22.60 33.91 -36.12
CA ALA A 24 22.24 34.67 -37.31
C ALA A 24 23.05 35.98 -37.26
N GLU A 25 23.87 36.22 -38.27
CA GLU A 25 24.64 37.44 -38.41
C GLU A 25 23.66 38.63 -38.38
N GLY A 26 23.72 39.47 -37.33
CA GLY A 26 23.08 40.79 -37.28
C GLY A 26 21.80 40.95 -36.43
N GLY A 27 21.29 39.91 -35.76
CA GLY A 27 20.15 40.08 -34.84
C GLY A 27 20.53 40.66 -33.48
N ALA A 28 19.62 41.39 -32.82
CA ALA A 28 19.77 41.86 -31.44
C ALA A 28 20.03 40.67 -30.50
N ILE A 29 20.98 40.84 -29.55
CA ILE A 29 21.30 39.80 -28.58
C ILE A 29 20.15 39.71 -27.54
N SER A 30 19.58 38.53 -27.39
CA SER A 30 18.63 38.23 -26.30
C SER A 30 19.36 37.60 -25.13
N PHE A 31 19.19 38.15 -23.95
CA PHE A 31 19.80 37.59 -22.75
C PHE A 31 19.36 36.15 -22.49
N ASN A 32 18.09 35.85 -22.57
CA ASN A 32 17.55 34.51 -22.32
C ASN A 32 17.98 33.48 -23.36
N ARG A 33 18.05 33.86 -24.64
CA ARG A 33 18.40 32.96 -25.73
C ARG A 33 19.91 32.74 -25.87
N ASP A 34 20.68 33.83 -25.79
CA ASP A 34 22.07 33.84 -26.23
C ASP A 34 23.07 33.88 -25.05
N ILE A 35 22.76 34.56 -23.98
CA ILE A 35 23.68 34.85 -22.86
C ILE A 35 23.42 33.96 -21.65
N ARG A 36 22.18 33.86 -21.22
CA ARG A 36 21.81 33.07 -20.04
C ARG A 36 22.29 31.62 -20.10
N PRO A 37 22.19 30.86 -21.22
CA PRO A 37 22.72 29.51 -21.30
C PRO A 37 24.24 29.45 -21.02
N ILE A 38 25.01 30.43 -21.53
CA ILE A 38 26.47 30.47 -21.32
C ILE A 38 26.78 30.69 -19.83
N LEU A 39 26.09 31.67 -19.17
CA LEU A 39 26.30 31.99 -17.77
C LEU A 39 25.80 30.86 -16.85
N SER A 40 24.67 30.29 -17.15
CA SER A 40 24.09 29.20 -16.36
C SER A 40 24.95 27.95 -16.37
N GLU A 41 25.49 27.56 -17.54
CA GLU A 41 26.32 26.38 -17.68
C GLU A 41 27.70 26.55 -17.06
N ASN A 42 28.30 27.75 -17.18
CA ASN A 42 29.70 27.96 -16.84
C ASN A 42 29.94 28.77 -15.56
N CYS A 43 28.99 29.61 -15.12
CA CYS A 43 29.20 30.62 -14.05
C CYS A 43 28.28 30.46 -12.83
N PHE A 44 26.97 30.19 -13.01
CA PHE A 44 25.99 30.25 -11.94
C PHE A 44 26.20 29.24 -10.82
N TYR A 45 26.92 28.15 -11.05
CA TYR A 45 27.26 27.24 -9.96
C TYR A 45 28.04 27.91 -8.82
N CYS A 46 28.99 28.81 -9.18
CA CYS A 46 29.81 29.54 -8.22
C CYS A 46 29.40 31.01 -8.07
N HIS A 47 28.66 31.57 -9.02
CA HIS A 47 28.26 32.99 -9.06
C HIS A 47 26.76 33.16 -9.33
N GLY A 48 25.94 32.28 -8.76
CA GLY A 48 24.49 32.31 -8.85
C GLY A 48 23.80 32.60 -7.52
N GLN A 49 22.52 32.27 -7.47
CA GLN A 49 21.66 32.55 -6.31
C GLN A 49 22.00 31.70 -5.07
N ASP A 50 22.50 30.47 -5.24
CA ASP A 50 22.80 29.57 -4.12
C ASP A 50 23.95 30.12 -3.26
N ALA A 51 23.60 30.68 -2.10
CA ALA A 51 24.55 31.28 -1.17
C ALA A 51 25.56 30.25 -0.61
N SER A 52 25.18 28.97 -0.53
CA SER A 52 26.05 27.92 0.01
C SER A 52 27.23 27.57 -0.91
N LYS A 53 27.12 27.84 -2.20
CA LYS A 53 28.14 27.57 -3.23
C LYS A 53 28.79 28.83 -3.76
N ARG A 54 28.26 30.02 -3.42
CA ARG A 54 28.71 31.30 -3.95
C ARG A 54 30.14 31.58 -3.60
N LYS A 55 30.91 32.02 -4.60
CA LYS A 55 32.30 32.46 -4.46
C LYS A 55 32.43 33.93 -4.71
N GLY A 56 33.32 34.58 -3.96
CA GLY A 56 33.59 36.01 -4.09
C GLY A 56 32.39 36.94 -3.86
N GLU A 57 31.31 36.43 -3.22
CA GLU A 57 30.04 37.16 -3.04
C GLU A 57 29.47 37.74 -4.34
N LEU A 58 29.82 37.19 -5.48
CA LEU A 58 29.42 37.64 -6.80
C LEU A 58 28.15 36.87 -7.28
N ARG A 59 27.18 37.63 -7.80
CA ARG A 59 25.99 37.10 -8.47
C ARG A 59 25.98 37.58 -9.93
N LEU A 60 26.14 36.64 -10.85
CA LEU A 60 26.00 36.90 -12.29
C LEU A 60 24.59 36.58 -12.82
N ASP A 61 23.74 36.03 -11.99
CA ASP A 61 22.31 35.82 -12.24
C ASP A 61 21.46 37.09 -11.90
N ASP A 62 22.05 38.04 -11.16
CA ASP A 62 21.45 39.30 -10.77
C ASP A 62 22.25 40.47 -11.35
N ARG A 63 21.58 41.29 -12.20
CA ARG A 63 22.24 42.40 -12.88
C ARG A 63 22.77 43.45 -11.90
N ALA A 64 21.98 43.81 -10.86
CA ALA A 64 22.37 44.86 -9.91
C ALA A 64 23.63 44.42 -9.14
N ALA A 65 23.66 43.18 -8.66
CA ALA A 65 24.81 42.64 -7.94
C ALA A 65 26.06 42.51 -8.85
N ALA A 66 25.89 42.15 -10.11
CA ALA A 66 27.00 42.06 -11.08
C ALA A 66 27.61 43.44 -11.38
N LEU A 67 26.78 44.48 -11.45
CA LEU A 67 27.22 45.89 -11.64
C LEU A 67 27.91 46.43 -10.38
N GLU A 68 27.38 46.21 -9.20
CA GLU A 68 27.97 46.62 -7.92
C GLU A 68 29.39 46.09 -7.74
N LYS A 69 29.63 44.81 -8.09
CA LYS A 69 30.97 44.21 -8.04
C LYS A 69 31.84 44.53 -9.25
N ARG A 70 31.39 45.37 -10.18
CA ARG A 70 32.06 45.69 -11.44
C ARG A 70 32.41 44.45 -12.28
N ALA A 71 31.72 43.37 -12.06
CA ALA A 71 31.83 42.18 -12.92
C ALA A 71 31.41 42.54 -14.37
N LEU A 72 30.43 43.43 -14.48
CA LEU A 72 29.93 44.01 -15.73
C LEU A 72 30.01 45.54 -15.66
N VAL A 73 30.52 46.15 -16.71
CA VAL A 73 30.44 47.62 -16.95
C VAL A 73 29.70 47.83 -18.27
N PRO A 74 28.42 48.18 -18.26
CA PRO A 74 27.63 48.34 -19.48
C PRO A 74 28.27 49.27 -20.48
N GLY A 75 28.39 48.85 -21.73
CA GLY A 75 29.05 49.61 -22.79
C GLY A 75 30.57 49.46 -22.86
N ASP A 76 31.19 48.89 -21.82
CA ASP A 76 32.67 48.78 -21.78
C ASP A 76 33.12 47.36 -21.38
N PRO A 77 33.29 46.46 -22.35
CA PRO A 77 33.85 45.13 -22.12
C PRO A 77 35.25 45.14 -21.50
N GLY A 78 36.09 46.15 -21.84
CA GLY A 78 37.47 46.23 -21.34
C GLY A 78 37.55 46.57 -19.86
N ALA A 79 36.58 47.35 -19.32
CA ALA A 79 36.46 47.67 -17.90
C ALA A 79 35.74 46.60 -17.11
N SER A 80 35.16 45.57 -17.76
CA SER A 80 34.36 44.51 -17.11
C SER A 80 35.27 43.40 -16.61
N GLU A 81 35.24 43.12 -15.29
CA GLU A 81 36.05 42.11 -14.64
C GLU A 81 35.76 40.70 -15.21
N LEU A 82 34.51 40.41 -15.58
CA LEU A 82 34.12 39.17 -16.25
C LEU A 82 34.99 38.92 -17.52
N VAL A 83 35.14 39.95 -18.37
CA VAL A 83 35.90 39.83 -19.62
C VAL A 83 37.39 39.65 -19.33
N ARG A 84 37.92 40.46 -18.37
CA ARG A 84 39.33 40.35 -17.97
C ARG A 84 39.66 38.90 -17.54
N ARG A 85 38.80 38.32 -16.71
CA ARG A 85 39.01 36.94 -16.23
C ARG A 85 38.77 35.88 -17.29
N LEU A 86 37.84 36.07 -18.22
CA LEU A 86 37.62 35.15 -19.34
C LEU A 86 38.79 35.11 -20.29
N LEU A 87 39.61 36.18 -20.37
CA LEU A 87 40.73 36.33 -21.28
C LEU A 87 42.10 36.19 -20.59
N SER A 88 42.14 35.97 -19.27
CA SER A 88 43.40 35.77 -18.54
C SER A 88 44.05 34.44 -18.92
N ASP A 89 45.37 34.46 -19.07
CA ASP A 89 46.22 33.26 -19.24
C ASP A 89 46.74 32.75 -17.88
N ASP A 90 46.54 33.50 -16.80
CA ASP A 90 46.92 33.11 -15.46
C ASP A 90 45.92 32.08 -14.91
N PRO A 91 46.37 30.85 -14.56
CA PRO A 91 45.49 29.80 -14.04
C PRO A 91 44.79 30.18 -12.72
N ASP A 92 45.35 31.11 -11.94
CA ASP A 92 44.75 31.58 -10.68
C ASP A 92 43.70 32.71 -10.88
N GLU A 93 43.70 33.31 -12.06
CA GLU A 93 42.78 34.38 -12.42
C GLU A 93 41.71 33.98 -13.43
N VAL A 94 42.02 33.05 -14.32
CA VAL A 94 41.11 32.68 -15.42
C VAL A 94 39.78 32.12 -14.89
N MET A 95 38.67 32.52 -15.53
CA MET A 95 37.34 31.96 -15.24
C MET A 95 36.71 31.37 -16.51
N PRO A 96 36.08 30.20 -16.39
CA PRO A 96 36.00 29.32 -15.20
C PRO A 96 37.38 28.76 -14.84
N PRO A 97 37.63 28.42 -13.55
CA PRO A 97 38.89 27.85 -13.12
C PRO A 97 39.18 26.51 -13.84
N PRO A 98 40.45 26.19 -14.14
CA PRO A 98 40.80 24.96 -14.88
C PRO A 98 40.31 23.66 -14.25
N ASP A 99 40.27 23.60 -12.93
CA ASP A 99 39.80 22.46 -12.13
C ASP A 99 38.25 22.28 -12.13
N SER A 100 37.54 23.29 -12.58
CA SER A 100 36.05 23.22 -12.70
C SER A 100 35.58 22.36 -13.87
N HIS A 101 36.47 21.95 -14.79
CA HIS A 101 36.17 21.26 -16.04
C HIS A 101 35.13 21.97 -16.95
N ARG A 102 34.96 23.29 -16.76
CA ARG A 102 34.06 24.15 -17.55
C ARG A 102 34.87 25.02 -18.47
N ARG A 103 34.32 25.30 -19.66
CA ARG A 103 35.04 26.10 -20.67
C ARG A 103 34.05 26.96 -21.44
N VAL A 104 34.39 28.24 -21.56
CA VAL A 104 33.70 29.18 -22.44
C VAL A 104 34.44 29.21 -23.78
N SER A 105 33.77 28.85 -24.86
CA SER A 105 34.37 28.82 -26.20
C SER A 105 34.75 30.24 -26.70
N PRO A 106 35.66 30.37 -27.69
CA PRO A 106 35.98 31.68 -28.29
C PRO A 106 34.73 32.44 -28.79
N ALA A 107 33.82 31.76 -29.46
CA ALA A 107 32.56 32.34 -29.94
C ALA A 107 31.66 32.83 -28.80
N GLN A 108 31.58 32.07 -27.71
CA GLN A 108 30.83 32.49 -26.52
C GLN A 108 31.47 33.69 -25.81
N ARG A 109 32.83 33.76 -25.78
CA ARG A 109 33.54 34.92 -25.23
C ARG A 109 33.25 36.18 -26.05
N GLU A 110 33.28 36.09 -27.35
CA GLU A 110 32.95 37.18 -28.28
C GLU A 110 31.49 37.63 -28.10
N LEU A 111 30.59 36.70 -27.97
CA LEU A 111 29.16 36.99 -27.73
C LEU A 111 28.93 37.70 -26.40
N LEU A 112 29.60 37.28 -25.33
CA LEU A 112 29.55 37.95 -24.02
C LEU A 112 30.12 39.37 -24.09
N GLN A 113 31.25 39.59 -24.80
CA GLN A 113 31.83 40.91 -24.99
C GLN A 113 30.88 41.84 -25.76
N ARG A 114 30.29 41.34 -26.84
CA ARG A 114 29.33 42.08 -27.64
C ARG A 114 28.08 42.44 -26.84
N TRP A 115 27.53 41.49 -26.04
CA TRP A 115 26.41 41.77 -25.14
C TRP A 115 26.74 42.86 -24.13
N ILE A 116 27.92 42.87 -23.54
CA ILE A 116 28.35 43.92 -22.61
C ILE A 116 28.47 45.26 -23.34
N ALA A 117 29.04 45.29 -24.54
CA ALA A 117 29.14 46.51 -25.37
C ALA A 117 27.77 47.07 -25.73
N GLU A 118 26.76 46.23 -25.93
CA GLU A 118 25.36 46.58 -26.18
C GLU A 118 24.60 46.98 -24.89
N GLY A 119 25.27 47.04 -23.71
CA GLY A 119 24.70 47.55 -22.46
C GLY A 119 24.39 46.53 -21.40
N ALA A 120 24.76 45.27 -21.59
CA ALA A 120 24.54 44.17 -20.63
C ALA A 120 23.10 44.13 -20.11
N ALA A 121 22.15 44.11 -21.03
CA ALA A 121 20.71 44.04 -20.66
C ALA A 121 20.35 42.63 -20.20
N TYR A 122 19.68 42.53 -19.06
CA TYR A 122 19.11 41.29 -18.54
C TYR A 122 17.62 41.25 -18.87
N GLU A 123 17.13 40.02 -19.09
CA GLU A 123 15.71 39.77 -19.27
C GLU A 123 15.17 38.96 -18.08
N THR A 124 13.88 39.12 -17.77
CA THR A 124 13.16 38.21 -16.86
C THR A 124 13.35 36.79 -17.35
N HIS A 125 13.50 35.83 -16.44
CA HIS A 125 13.62 34.42 -16.81
C HIS A 125 12.49 34.03 -17.75
N TRP A 126 12.81 33.40 -18.88
CA TRP A 126 11.85 33.13 -19.96
C TRP A 126 10.60 32.36 -19.50
N THR A 127 10.73 31.46 -18.50
CA THR A 127 9.62 30.70 -17.91
C THR A 127 8.53 31.61 -17.32
N PHE A 128 8.91 32.80 -16.83
CA PHE A 128 7.99 33.77 -16.20
C PHE A 128 7.61 34.92 -17.13
N VAL A 129 8.00 34.87 -18.38
CA VAL A 129 7.56 35.84 -19.39
C VAL A 129 6.27 35.34 -20.01
N ALA A 130 5.19 36.13 -19.93
CA ALA A 130 3.93 35.79 -20.53
C ALA A 130 4.10 35.54 -22.05
N PRO A 131 3.58 34.44 -22.61
CA PRO A 131 3.68 34.17 -24.03
C PRO A 131 3.05 35.29 -24.87
N GLN A 132 3.78 35.73 -25.88
CA GLN A 132 3.29 36.69 -26.86
C GLN A 132 2.88 35.95 -28.13
N ARG A 133 1.74 36.34 -28.70
CA ARG A 133 1.29 35.74 -29.97
C ARG A 133 2.23 36.17 -31.10
N PRO A 134 2.97 35.24 -31.74
CA PRO A 134 3.87 35.61 -32.83
C PRO A 134 3.11 35.97 -34.08
N GLU A 135 3.75 36.77 -34.96
CA GLU A 135 3.23 36.97 -36.30
C GLU A 135 3.19 35.67 -37.06
N ILE A 136 2.06 35.43 -37.76
CA ILE A 136 1.89 34.24 -38.59
C ILE A 136 2.74 34.44 -39.87
N PRO A 137 3.72 33.56 -40.13
CA PRO A 137 4.64 33.72 -41.23
C PRO A 137 3.90 33.65 -42.60
N ALA A 138 4.39 34.45 -43.54
CA ALA A 138 4.00 34.30 -44.92
C ALA A 138 4.67 33.05 -45.51
N VAL A 139 3.92 32.28 -46.29
CA VAL A 139 4.38 31.04 -46.93
C VAL A 139 4.04 31.06 -48.41
N GLN A 140 4.82 30.32 -49.21
CA GLN A 140 4.61 30.26 -50.65
C GLN A 140 3.40 29.40 -51.03
N ARG A 141 3.28 28.21 -50.38
CA ARG A 141 2.17 27.27 -50.63
C ARG A 141 1.01 27.52 -49.66
N GLN A 142 0.29 28.63 -49.91
CA GLN A 142 -0.83 29.02 -49.04
C GLN A 142 -2.02 28.04 -49.09
N ASP A 143 -2.17 27.29 -50.18
CA ASP A 143 -3.17 26.28 -50.40
C ASP A 143 -3.01 25.01 -49.54
N TRP A 144 -1.80 24.74 -49.06
CA TRP A 144 -1.53 23.60 -48.19
C TRP A 144 -1.90 23.86 -46.73
N ALA A 145 -1.74 25.09 -46.28
CA ALA A 145 -1.92 25.45 -44.87
C ALA A 145 -3.40 25.63 -44.53
N VAL A 146 -3.94 24.78 -43.65
CA VAL A 146 -5.33 24.82 -43.19
C VAL A 146 -5.51 25.74 -41.98
N ASN A 147 -4.49 25.85 -41.15
CA ASN A 147 -4.50 26.63 -39.90
C ASN A 147 -3.15 27.39 -39.68
N PRO A 148 -3.08 28.26 -38.65
CA PRO A 148 -1.84 29.00 -38.36
C PRO A 148 -0.64 28.10 -38.06
N ILE A 149 -0.85 26.94 -37.42
CA ILE A 149 0.25 25.99 -37.07
C ILE A 149 0.90 25.48 -38.36
N ASP A 150 0.11 25.14 -39.35
CA ASP A 150 0.61 24.69 -40.65
C ASP A 150 1.52 25.74 -41.31
N ARG A 151 1.21 27.03 -41.15
CA ARG A 151 2.05 28.10 -41.69
C ARG A 151 3.43 28.17 -41.02
N PHE A 152 3.51 27.96 -39.70
CA PHE A 152 4.80 27.87 -39.02
C PHE A 152 5.59 26.64 -39.46
N VAL A 153 4.94 25.49 -39.60
CA VAL A 153 5.58 24.25 -40.09
C VAL A 153 6.05 24.46 -41.54
N LEU A 154 5.19 24.98 -42.39
CA LEU A 154 5.50 25.17 -43.81
C LEU A 154 6.63 26.19 -44.02
N ALA A 155 6.61 27.32 -43.31
CA ALA A 155 7.71 28.30 -43.36
C ALA A 155 9.09 27.66 -43.00
N LYS A 156 9.09 26.77 -42.02
CA LYS A 156 10.31 26.03 -41.63
C LYS A 156 10.75 25.05 -42.72
N LEU A 157 9.80 24.34 -43.34
CA LEU A 157 10.08 23.43 -44.45
C LEU A 157 10.63 24.21 -45.67
N GLU A 158 9.97 25.30 -46.08
CA GLU A 158 10.40 26.15 -47.20
C GLU A 158 11.77 26.75 -46.97
N ALA A 159 12.06 27.23 -45.76
CA ALA A 159 13.41 27.72 -45.40
C ALA A 159 14.49 26.64 -45.45
N SER A 160 14.12 25.37 -45.32
CA SER A 160 15.01 24.22 -45.43
C SER A 160 15.04 23.61 -46.83
N GLY A 161 14.34 24.19 -47.82
CA GLY A 161 14.21 23.67 -49.18
C GLY A 161 13.40 22.37 -49.28
N LEU A 162 12.55 22.09 -48.26
CA LEU A 162 11.72 20.90 -48.21
C LEU A 162 10.27 21.21 -48.54
N ALA A 163 9.58 20.22 -49.08
CA ALA A 163 8.14 20.27 -49.29
C ALA A 163 7.40 19.32 -48.35
N PRO A 164 6.16 19.60 -47.93
CA PRO A 164 5.33 18.66 -47.21
C PRO A 164 5.13 17.37 -48.01
N SER A 165 5.06 16.24 -47.30
CA SER A 165 4.63 14.97 -47.90
C SER A 165 3.19 15.03 -48.38
N PRO A 166 2.80 14.20 -49.37
CA PRO A 166 1.39 14.05 -49.74
C PRO A 166 0.53 13.61 -48.55
N GLU A 167 -0.74 13.94 -48.57
CA GLU A 167 -1.70 13.45 -47.60
C GLU A 167 -1.73 11.91 -47.60
N ALA A 168 -1.83 11.33 -46.40
CA ALA A 168 -1.91 9.89 -46.25
C ALA A 168 -3.23 9.33 -46.77
N GLU A 169 -3.22 8.08 -47.24
CA GLU A 169 -4.44 7.38 -47.64
C GLU A 169 -5.47 7.32 -46.49
N ARG A 170 -6.76 7.33 -46.84
CA ARG A 170 -7.85 7.38 -45.87
C ARG A 170 -7.81 6.27 -44.83
N ALA A 171 -7.48 5.04 -45.24
CA ALA A 171 -7.30 3.94 -44.28
C ALA A 171 -6.18 4.19 -43.27
N THR A 172 -5.11 4.88 -43.69
CA THR A 172 -4.03 5.30 -42.79
C THR A 172 -4.44 6.46 -41.90
N LEU A 173 -5.19 7.42 -42.40
CA LEU A 173 -5.70 8.58 -41.64
C LEU A 173 -6.59 8.14 -40.50
N ILE A 174 -7.64 7.33 -40.79
CA ILE A 174 -8.55 6.86 -39.72
C ILE A 174 -7.82 6.07 -38.64
N ARG A 175 -6.88 5.21 -39.02
CA ARG A 175 -6.06 4.47 -38.05
C ARG A 175 -5.24 5.40 -37.14
N ARG A 176 -4.64 6.46 -37.73
CA ARG A 176 -3.87 7.46 -36.96
C ARG A 176 -4.77 8.26 -36.03
N VAL A 177 -5.90 8.76 -36.52
CA VAL A 177 -6.87 9.51 -35.71
C VAL A 177 -7.33 8.71 -34.51
N HIS A 178 -7.71 7.45 -34.72
CA HIS A 178 -8.14 6.58 -33.64
C HIS A 178 -7.00 6.30 -32.64
N ALA A 179 -5.79 5.99 -33.13
CA ALA A 179 -4.63 5.74 -32.27
C ALA A 179 -4.25 6.96 -31.41
N ASP A 180 -4.32 8.15 -31.98
CA ASP A 180 -3.95 9.38 -31.27
C ASP A 180 -5.03 9.83 -30.28
N LEU A 181 -6.31 9.78 -30.68
CA LEU A 181 -7.42 10.35 -29.90
C LEU A 181 -8.05 9.36 -28.92
N THR A 182 -8.01 8.05 -29.19
CA THR A 182 -8.62 7.04 -28.33
C THR A 182 -7.64 5.94 -27.86
N GLY A 183 -6.48 5.83 -28.51
CA GLY A 183 -5.53 4.73 -28.27
C GLY A 183 -6.01 3.37 -28.78
N LEU A 184 -7.17 3.30 -29.42
CA LEU A 184 -7.80 2.08 -29.92
C LEU A 184 -7.80 2.06 -31.46
N PRO A 185 -7.73 0.88 -32.09
CA PRO A 185 -7.90 0.80 -33.55
C PRO A 185 -9.36 1.00 -33.95
N PRO A 186 -9.64 1.59 -35.15
CA PRO A 186 -10.98 1.61 -35.71
C PRO A 186 -11.44 0.18 -36.03
N SER A 187 -12.76 -0.06 -36.03
CA SER A 187 -13.33 -1.30 -36.53
C SER A 187 -13.23 -1.34 -38.09
N PRO A 188 -13.22 -2.55 -38.70
CA PRO A 188 -13.22 -2.69 -40.14
C PRO A 188 -14.38 -1.91 -40.83
N ALA A 189 -15.57 -1.93 -40.24
CA ALA A 189 -16.72 -1.21 -40.76
C ALA A 189 -16.54 0.31 -40.75
N GLU A 190 -15.88 0.87 -39.75
CA GLU A 190 -15.55 2.31 -39.69
C GLU A 190 -14.51 2.69 -40.74
N VAL A 191 -13.51 1.82 -40.95
CA VAL A 191 -12.53 2.03 -42.04
C VAL A 191 -13.21 2.02 -43.38
N ASP A 192 -14.02 1.02 -43.68
CA ASP A 192 -14.73 0.90 -44.98
C ASP A 192 -15.66 2.10 -45.21
N ALA A 193 -16.40 2.50 -44.18
CA ALA A 193 -17.30 3.66 -44.26
C ALA A 193 -16.54 4.97 -44.56
N PHE A 194 -15.40 5.21 -43.85
CA PHE A 194 -14.60 6.41 -44.06
C PHE A 194 -13.88 6.41 -45.42
N VAL A 195 -13.38 5.27 -45.86
CA VAL A 195 -12.74 5.14 -47.18
C VAL A 195 -13.72 5.40 -48.31
N ALA A 196 -14.96 4.92 -48.17
CA ALA A 196 -16.02 5.06 -49.17
C ALA A 196 -16.74 6.43 -49.16
N ASP A 197 -16.58 7.25 -48.11
CA ASP A 197 -17.28 8.53 -47.96
C ASP A 197 -16.78 9.56 -48.98
N PRO A 198 -17.62 10.03 -49.95
CA PRO A 198 -17.22 11.00 -50.97
C PRO A 198 -17.21 12.45 -50.45
N ASP A 199 -17.65 12.71 -49.22
CA ASP A 199 -17.78 14.06 -48.68
C ASP A 199 -16.38 14.69 -48.49
N PRO A 200 -16.14 15.89 -49.03
CA PRO A 200 -14.90 16.64 -48.74
C PRO A 200 -14.69 16.90 -47.23
N GLY A 201 -15.76 16.98 -46.42
CA GLY A 201 -15.74 17.15 -44.98
C GLY A 201 -15.61 15.85 -44.18
N ALA A 202 -15.45 14.69 -44.84
CA ALA A 202 -15.40 13.38 -44.18
C ALA A 202 -14.38 13.29 -43.05
N TYR A 203 -13.20 13.93 -43.19
CA TYR A 203 -12.16 13.95 -42.15
C TYR A 203 -12.59 14.73 -40.91
N GLY A 204 -13.23 15.93 -41.10
CA GLY A 204 -13.78 16.69 -39.98
C GLY A 204 -14.84 15.90 -39.19
N LYS A 205 -15.77 15.26 -39.93
CA LYS A 205 -16.79 14.39 -39.31
C LYS A 205 -16.20 13.19 -38.59
N LEU A 206 -15.08 12.65 -39.08
CA LEU A 206 -14.32 11.60 -38.38
C LEU A 206 -13.77 12.12 -37.05
N LEU A 207 -13.12 13.28 -37.05
CA LEU A 207 -12.59 13.90 -35.84
C LEU A 207 -13.69 14.15 -34.80
N ASP A 208 -14.81 14.78 -35.21
CA ASP A 208 -15.93 15.06 -34.30
C ASP A 208 -16.49 13.78 -33.67
N ARG A 209 -16.64 12.72 -34.47
CA ARG A 209 -17.14 11.43 -33.99
C ARG A 209 -16.17 10.77 -32.99
N VAL A 210 -14.88 10.79 -33.28
CA VAL A 210 -13.87 10.14 -32.45
C VAL A 210 -13.66 10.92 -31.13
N MET A 211 -13.67 12.25 -31.17
CA MET A 211 -13.62 13.11 -29.99
C MET A 211 -14.86 12.99 -29.10
N ALA A 212 -16.03 12.69 -29.68
CA ALA A 212 -17.25 12.43 -28.92
C ALA A 212 -17.28 11.02 -28.25
N SER A 213 -16.30 10.17 -28.51
CA SER A 213 -16.20 8.86 -27.89
C SER A 213 -15.76 8.99 -26.41
N PRO A 214 -16.32 8.18 -25.50
CA PRO A 214 -15.86 8.15 -24.11
C PRO A 214 -14.37 7.77 -23.97
N HIS A 215 -13.83 7.04 -24.94
CA HIS A 215 -12.42 6.65 -24.99
C HIS A 215 -11.46 7.83 -25.27
N TYR A 216 -11.99 8.98 -25.73
CA TYR A 216 -11.21 10.20 -25.88
C TYR A 216 -10.67 10.67 -24.52
N GLY A 217 -11.55 10.82 -23.52
CA GLY A 217 -11.13 11.21 -22.17
C GLY A 217 -10.22 10.19 -21.52
N GLU A 218 -10.47 8.88 -21.71
CA GLU A 218 -9.58 7.81 -21.22
C GLU A 218 -8.15 7.98 -21.81
N ARG A 219 -8.04 8.23 -23.10
CA ARG A 219 -6.75 8.45 -23.77
C ARG A 219 -6.06 9.72 -23.32
N MET A 220 -6.80 10.82 -23.25
CA MET A 220 -6.27 12.14 -22.85
C MET A 220 -5.91 12.19 -21.38
N ALA A 221 -6.52 11.36 -20.54
CA ALA A 221 -6.21 11.27 -19.13
C ALA A 221 -4.82 10.65 -18.85
N LEU A 222 -4.32 9.76 -19.71
CA LEU A 222 -3.07 9.02 -19.43
C LEU A 222 -1.88 9.91 -19.05
N PRO A 223 -1.51 10.97 -19.81
CA PRO A 223 -0.40 11.83 -19.42
C PRO A 223 -0.64 12.58 -18.11
N TRP A 224 -1.91 12.91 -17.82
CA TRP A 224 -2.29 13.58 -16.58
C TRP A 224 -2.18 12.63 -15.38
N LEU A 225 -2.64 11.39 -15.53
CA LEU A 225 -2.52 10.35 -14.50
C LEU A 225 -1.06 10.03 -14.19
N ASP A 226 -0.21 9.95 -15.23
CA ASP A 226 1.24 9.76 -15.06
C ASP A 226 1.87 10.93 -14.30
N ALA A 227 1.57 12.18 -14.69
CA ALA A 227 2.07 13.36 -14.01
C ALA A 227 1.59 13.45 -12.55
N ALA A 228 0.36 13.01 -12.28
CA ALA A 228 -0.23 12.93 -10.96
C ALA A 228 0.22 11.71 -10.14
N ARG A 229 1.03 10.80 -10.68
CA ARG A 229 1.48 9.53 -10.05
C ARG A 229 0.32 8.64 -9.61
N TYR A 230 -0.76 8.61 -10.38
CA TYR A 230 -1.95 7.83 -10.07
C TYR A 230 -1.65 6.34 -9.88
N ALA A 231 -2.21 5.77 -8.82
CA ALA A 231 -2.30 4.33 -8.59
C ALA A 231 -3.52 4.01 -7.72
N ASP A 232 -4.07 2.81 -7.83
CA ASP A 232 -5.12 2.30 -6.94
C ASP A 232 -4.56 1.56 -5.72
N SER A 233 -3.25 1.63 -5.54
CA SER A 233 -2.53 1.17 -4.35
C SER A 233 -1.61 2.28 -3.84
N ASN A 234 -1.16 2.18 -2.58
CA ASN A 234 -0.34 3.23 -1.99
C ASN A 234 1.15 3.16 -2.41
N GLY A 235 1.57 2.12 -3.14
CA GLY A 235 2.92 1.98 -3.69
C GLY A 235 4.03 1.83 -2.66
N PHE A 236 3.74 1.68 -1.37
CA PHE A 236 4.72 1.67 -0.31
C PHE A 236 4.56 0.45 0.59
N GLN A 237 5.67 -0.27 0.84
CA GLN A 237 5.82 -1.39 1.76
C GLN A 237 4.77 -2.52 1.58
N GLN A 238 3.60 -2.41 2.21
CA GLN A 238 2.52 -3.42 2.13
C GLN A 238 1.63 -3.23 0.91
N ASP A 239 1.81 -2.13 0.19
CA ASP A 239 1.09 -1.77 -1.03
C ASP A 239 -0.45 -1.97 -0.89
N GLY A 240 -1.01 -1.40 0.16
CA GLY A 240 -2.43 -1.53 0.46
C GLY A 240 -3.30 -0.76 -0.54
N ASP A 241 -4.49 -1.27 -0.80
CA ASP A 241 -5.44 -0.68 -1.74
C ASP A 241 -5.85 0.74 -1.32
N THR A 242 -6.01 1.62 -2.31
CA THR A 242 -6.62 2.94 -2.19
C THR A 242 -7.84 3.02 -3.11
N HIS A 243 -8.67 4.05 -2.99
CA HIS A 243 -9.85 4.21 -3.85
C HIS A 243 -9.68 5.40 -4.81
N GLN A 244 -8.48 5.58 -5.36
CA GLN A 244 -8.16 6.69 -6.26
C GLN A 244 -8.81 6.59 -7.64
N TYR A 245 -9.37 5.45 -8.00
CA TYR A 245 -10.13 5.29 -9.25
C TYR A 245 -11.29 6.29 -9.38
N LEU A 246 -11.87 6.76 -8.28
CA LEU A 246 -12.91 7.80 -8.31
C LEU A 246 -12.38 9.12 -8.88
N TRP A 247 -11.17 9.50 -8.49
CA TRP A 247 -10.51 10.67 -9.05
C TRP A 247 -10.09 10.46 -10.51
N ARG A 248 -9.57 9.29 -10.88
CA ARG A 248 -9.28 8.95 -12.27
C ARG A 248 -10.53 9.10 -13.13
N ASP A 249 -11.64 8.56 -12.70
CA ASP A 249 -12.91 8.62 -13.45
C ASP A 249 -13.40 10.07 -13.57
N TRP A 250 -13.22 10.89 -12.53
CA TRP A 250 -13.49 12.33 -12.59
C TRP A 250 -12.60 13.02 -13.66
N VAL A 251 -11.30 12.73 -13.71
CA VAL A 251 -10.38 13.28 -14.73
C VAL A 251 -10.85 12.90 -16.13
N VAL A 252 -11.20 11.64 -16.36
CA VAL A 252 -11.72 11.15 -17.64
C VAL A 252 -13.00 11.90 -18.05
N GLN A 253 -13.93 12.07 -17.11
CA GLN A 253 -15.19 12.79 -17.35
C GLN A 253 -14.96 14.28 -17.63
N ALA A 254 -14.08 14.93 -16.88
CA ALA A 254 -13.74 16.34 -17.10
C ALA A 254 -13.15 16.57 -18.50
N LEU A 255 -12.27 15.68 -18.97
CA LEU A 255 -11.69 15.75 -20.31
C LEU A 255 -12.72 15.44 -21.41
N ASN A 256 -13.63 14.49 -21.19
CA ASN A 256 -14.72 14.22 -22.12
C ASN A 256 -15.74 15.37 -22.19
N ALA A 257 -15.88 16.14 -21.10
CA ALA A 257 -16.75 17.31 -21.06
C ALA A 257 -16.06 18.59 -21.57
N ASP A 258 -14.81 18.49 -22.04
CA ASP A 258 -13.99 19.65 -22.46
C ASP A 258 -13.94 20.74 -21.39
N MET A 259 -13.76 20.34 -20.11
CA MET A 259 -13.73 21.27 -18.99
C MET A 259 -12.60 22.30 -19.18
N PRO A 260 -12.86 23.61 -19.02
CA PRO A 260 -11.83 24.62 -19.08
C PRO A 260 -10.66 24.33 -18.12
N PHE A 261 -9.43 24.56 -18.59
CA PHE A 261 -8.23 24.16 -17.84
C PHE A 261 -8.09 24.86 -16.48
N ASP A 262 -8.57 26.09 -16.38
CA ASP A 262 -8.62 26.86 -15.12
C ASP A 262 -9.61 26.22 -14.13
N GLU A 263 -10.81 25.84 -14.57
CA GLU A 263 -11.80 25.12 -13.76
C GLU A 263 -11.26 23.74 -13.33
N PHE A 264 -10.68 23.00 -14.26
CA PHE A 264 -10.04 21.71 -14.01
C PHE A 264 -8.90 21.82 -12.96
N SER A 265 -8.11 22.90 -13.04
CA SER A 265 -7.00 23.14 -12.11
C SER A 265 -7.50 23.54 -10.72
N ILE A 266 -8.47 24.45 -10.65
CA ILE A 266 -9.06 24.91 -9.38
C ILE A 266 -9.72 23.75 -8.65
N ALA A 267 -10.49 22.92 -9.35
CA ALA A 267 -11.16 21.77 -8.76
C ALA A 267 -10.16 20.80 -8.10
N GLN A 268 -9.03 20.54 -8.75
CA GLN A 268 -8.03 19.59 -8.22
C GLN A 268 -7.18 20.16 -7.09
N LEU A 269 -6.85 21.44 -7.11
CA LEU A 269 -5.97 22.06 -6.11
C LEU A 269 -6.74 22.60 -4.90
N ALA A 270 -7.97 23.06 -5.09
CA ALA A 270 -8.74 23.82 -4.11
C ALA A 270 -10.26 23.63 -4.25
N GLY A 271 -10.71 22.49 -4.80
CA GLY A 271 -12.14 22.21 -4.99
C GLY A 271 -12.95 22.23 -3.69
N ASP A 272 -12.34 21.81 -2.60
CA ASP A 272 -12.91 21.84 -1.24
C ASP A 272 -13.05 23.26 -0.65
N LEU A 273 -12.37 24.24 -1.22
CA LEU A 273 -12.43 25.64 -0.79
C LEU A 273 -13.47 26.48 -1.58
N LEU A 274 -14.10 25.88 -2.57
CA LEU A 274 -15.17 26.52 -3.33
C LEU A 274 -16.41 26.74 -2.46
N PRO A 275 -17.23 27.77 -2.71
CA PRO A 275 -18.49 27.94 -1.99
C PRO A 275 -19.42 26.75 -2.24
N GLU A 276 -19.87 26.07 -1.17
CA GLU A 276 -20.75 24.90 -1.23
C GLU A 276 -20.24 23.83 -2.23
N PRO A 277 -19.04 23.27 -2.02
CA PRO A 277 -18.42 22.38 -2.99
C PRO A 277 -19.27 21.14 -3.25
N SER A 278 -19.45 20.80 -4.53
CA SER A 278 -20.11 19.57 -4.94
C SER A 278 -19.25 18.34 -4.60
N GLU A 279 -19.88 17.16 -4.56
CA GLU A 279 -19.16 15.90 -4.38
C GLU A 279 -18.07 15.71 -5.44
N GLU A 280 -18.35 16.06 -6.69
CA GLU A 280 -17.39 15.98 -7.80
C GLU A 280 -16.18 16.89 -7.57
N GLN A 281 -16.40 18.11 -7.05
CA GLN A 281 -15.31 19.04 -6.69
C GLN A 281 -14.47 18.52 -5.52
N LEU A 282 -15.10 17.86 -4.56
CA LEU A 282 -14.38 17.18 -3.48
C LEU A 282 -13.56 15.99 -4.01
N VAL A 283 -14.13 15.17 -4.90
CA VAL A 283 -13.42 14.06 -5.56
C VAL A 283 -12.22 14.58 -6.36
N ALA A 284 -12.36 15.70 -7.04
CA ALA A 284 -11.26 16.32 -7.80
C ALA A 284 -10.02 16.60 -6.93
N THR A 285 -10.21 17.00 -5.66
CA THR A 285 -9.10 17.29 -4.74
C THR A 285 -8.25 16.06 -4.39
N ALA A 286 -8.73 14.85 -4.74
CA ALA A 286 -7.97 13.62 -4.54
C ALA A 286 -6.69 13.56 -5.40
N PHE A 287 -6.47 14.48 -6.35
CA PHE A 287 -5.13 14.73 -6.92
C PHE A 287 -4.06 14.83 -5.82
N ASN A 288 -4.37 15.55 -4.73
CA ASN A 288 -3.47 15.73 -3.59
C ASN A 288 -3.32 14.46 -2.72
N ARG A 289 -4.01 13.37 -3.07
CA ARG A 289 -4.01 12.10 -2.32
C ARG A 289 -3.32 10.95 -3.07
N ASN A 290 -2.77 11.19 -4.27
CA ASN A 290 -2.00 10.20 -5.04
C ASN A 290 -0.58 9.95 -4.49
N HIS A 291 -0.25 10.52 -3.34
CA HIS A 291 1.05 10.32 -2.68
C HIS A 291 1.18 8.92 -2.08
N LEU A 292 2.42 8.49 -1.86
CA LEU A 292 2.71 7.28 -1.09
C LEU A 292 2.21 7.43 0.36
N LEU A 293 1.74 6.34 0.96
CA LEU A 293 1.26 6.33 2.34
C LEU A 293 1.93 5.20 3.13
N ASN A 294 2.78 5.56 4.09
CA ASN A 294 3.52 4.59 4.89
C ASN A 294 2.62 3.94 5.94
N GLY A 295 2.43 2.62 5.82
CA GLY A 295 1.68 1.79 6.78
C GLY A 295 2.55 0.97 7.74
N GLU A 296 3.84 1.28 7.86
CA GLU A 296 4.77 0.56 8.72
C GLU A 296 4.45 0.78 10.21
N GLY A 297 4.46 -0.33 10.97
CA GLY A 297 4.34 -0.24 12.43
C GLY A 297 5.59 0.39 13.05
N GLY A 298 5.48 1.60 13.52
CA GLY A 298 6.61 2.39 14.05
C GLY A 298 6.92 3.64 13.22
N ALA A 299 6.21 3.86 12.11
CA ALA A 299 6.29 5.12 11.38
C ALA A 299 5.82 6.29 12.26
N ILE A 300 6.58 7.38 12.26
CA ILE A 300 6.24 8.59 13.01
C ILE A 300 5.27 9.42 12.16
N ALA A 301 4.03 9.57 12.63
CA ALA A 301 2.95 10.18 11.86
C ALA A 301 3.29 11.60 11.36
N GLU A 302 3.90 12.45 12.19
CA GLU A 302 4.27 13.82 11.81
C GLU A 302 5.42 13.84 10.79
N GLU A 303 6.39 12.94 10.88
CA GLU A 303 7.44 12.80 9.87
C GLU A 303 6.83 12.43 8.51
N GLN A 304 5.97 11.41 8.48
CA GLN A 304 5.31 10.97 7.25
C GLN A 304 4.38 12.04 6.69
N ARG A 305 3.71 12.82 7.53
CA ARG A 305 2.90 13.96 7.10
C ARG A 305 3.75 15.01 6.36
N ASN A 306 4.94 15.30 6.85
CA ASN A 306 5.86 16.21 6.15
C ASN A 306 6.35 15.63 4.82
N VAL A 307 6.63 14.33 4.73
CA VAL A 307 6.97 13.66 3.46
C VAL A 307 5.84 13.82 2.43
N ILE A 308 4.59 13.66 2.85
CA ILE A 308 3.42 13.89 2.00
C ILE A 308 3.34 15.34 1.51
N LEU A 309 3.62 16.30 2.36
CA LEU A 309 3.58 17.72 1.99
C LEU A 309 4.69 18.09 1.00
N PHE A 310 5.89 17.57 1.17
CA PHE A 310 6.98 17.73 0.20
C PHE A 310 6.60 17.16 -1.17
N ASP A 311 6.03 15.96 -1.19
CA ASP A 311 5.55 15.33 -2.40
C ASP A 311 4.45 16.15 -3.12
N ARG A 312 3.51 16.74 -2.39
CA ARG A 312 2.48 17.64 -2.95
C ARG A 312 3.07 18.86 -3.61
N VAL A 313 4.05 19.52 -2.97
CA VAL A 313 4.75 20.67 -3.55
C VAL A 313 5.43 20.27 -4.85
N ASP A 314 6.22 19.21 -4.82
CA ASP A 314 7.00 18.75 -5.97
C ASP A 314 6.11 18.32 -7.13
N THR A 315 5.04 17.58 -6.84
CA THR A 315 4.10 17.13 -7.86
C THR A 315 3.31 18.29 -8.46
N THR A 316 2.82 19.22 -7.64
CA THR A 316 2.10 20.39 -8.14
C THR A 316 3.01 21.27 -9.00
N ALA A 317 4.25 21.51 -8.58
CA ALA A 317 5.22 22.26 -9.35
C ALA A 317 5.55 21.57 -10.70
N THR A 318 5.74 20.26 -10.69
CA THR A 318 6.05 19.50 -11.90
C THR A 318 4.85 19.47 -12.85
N THR A 319 3.65 19.22 -12.34
CA THR A 319 2.45 19.02 -13.17
C THR A 319 1.94 20.32 -13.78
N TRP A 320 1.83 21.40 -13.00
CA TRP A 320 1.28 22.67 -13.47
C TRP A 320 2.32 23.66 -13.97
N LEU A 321 3.49 23.71 -13.33
CA LEU A 321 4.50 24.72 -13.64
C LEU A 321 5.63 24.18 -14.53
N GLY A 322 5.74 22.85 -14.70
CA GLY A 322 6.88 22.24 -15.40
C GLY A 322 8.21 22.49 -14.70
N LEU A 323 8.20 22.72 -13.39
CA LEU A 323 9.36 23.05 -12.58
C LEU A 323 9.74 21.89 -11.66
N THR A 324 11.03 21.63 -11.52
CA THR A 324 11.56 20.63 -10.57
C THR A 324 11.96 21.34 -9.27
N MET A 325 11.11 21.25 -8.24
CA MET A 325 11.32 21.99 -6.99
C MET A 325 11.95 21.17 -5.86
N ALA A 326 12.09 19.85 -5.98
CA ALA A 326 12.60 18.99 -4.92
C ALA A 326 13.97 19.42 -4.36
N CYS A 327 14.86 19.94 -5.19
CA CYS A 327 16.16 20.46 -4.74
C CYS A 327 16.04 21.65 -3.81
N VAL A 328 14.93 22.41 -3.93
CA VAL A 328 14.70 23.68 -3.19
C VAL A 328 14.28 23.42 -1.74
N GLN A 329 13.96 22.19 -1.41
CA GLN A 329 13.74 21.77 -0.02
C GLN A 329 14.97 22.08 0.89
N CYS A 330 16.19 21.98 0.35
CA CYS A 330 17.42 22.10 1.13
C CYS A 330 18.25 23.37 0.81
N HIS A 331 18.11 23.95 -0.39
CA HIS A 331 18.85 25.14 -0.83
C HIS A 331 18.14 25.80 -2.01
N ASP A 332 18.43 27.06 -2.29
CA ASP A 332 17.89 27.76 -3.45
C ASP A 332 18.18 27.00 -4.74
N HIS A 333 17.25 27.04 -5.71
CA HIS A 333 17.41 26.29 -6.95
C HIS A 333 18.67 26.74 -7.70
N LYS A 334 19.39 25.77 -8.26
CA LYS A 334 20.71 26.05 -8.88
C LYS A 334 20.64 26.91 -10.13
N TYR A 335 19.58 26.74 -10.93
CA TYR A 335 19.46 27.35 -12.26
C TYR A 335 18.27 28.31 -12.37
N ASP A 336 17.17 27.98 -11.71
CA ASP A 336 15.93 28.71 -11.79
C ASP A 336 15.81 29.71 -10.62
N PRO A 337 15.12 30.85 -10.78
CA PRO A 337 14.99 31.85 -9.74
C PRO A 337 13.94 31.45 -8.70
N ILE A 338 14.13 30.29 -8.08
CA ILE A 338 13.24 29.71 -7.06
C ILE A 338 14.06 29.57 -5.78
N THR A 339 13.58 30.19 -4.71
CA THR A 339 14.24 30.17 -3.40
C THR A 339 13.60 29.13 -2.47
N MET A 340 14.33 28.72 -1.41
CA MET A 340 13.75 27.94 -0.31
C MET A 340 12.51 28.61 0.27
N ARG A 341 12.48 29.94 0.32
CA ARG A 341 11.33 30.68 0.81
C ARG A 341 10.10 30.47 -0.06
N ASP A 342 10.25 30.42 -1.38
CA ASP A 342 9.16 30.15 -2.32
C ASP A 342 8.66 28.72 -2.14
N TYR A 343 9.57 27.74 -1.97
CA TYR A 343 9.24 26.34 -1.70
C TYR A 343 8.40 26.19 -0.44
N TYR A 344 8.87 26.75 0.69
CA TYR A 344 8.14 26.65 1.96
C TYR A 344 6.90 27.56 2.01
N GLY A 345 6.82 28.58 1.17
CA GLY A 345 5.59 29.32 0.91
C GLY A 345 4.51 28.42 0.29
N MET A 346 4.89 27.66 -0.74
CA MET A 346 3.99 26.69 -1.38
C MET A 346 3.66 25.50 -0.44
N PHE A 347 4.64 25.01 0.32
CA PHE A 347 4.43 23.99 1.34
C PHE A 347 3.36 24.43 2.38
N ALA A 348 3.38 25.68 2.80
CA ALA A 348 2.42 26.22 3.77
C ALA A 348 0.98 26.20 3.23
N MET A 349 0.76 26.28 1.92
CA MET A 349 -0.56 26.19 1.30
C MET A 349 -1.18 24.79 1.47
N PHE A 350 -0.36 23.74 1.54
CA PHE A 350 -0.81 22.36 1.76
C PHE A 350 -0.79 21.94 3.25
N ASN A 351 -0.14 22.72 4.11
CA ASN A 351 0.04 22.40 5.54
C ASN A 351 -1.12 22.83 6.43
N ASN A 352 -2.33 22.88 5.92
CA ASN A 352 -3.53 23.30 6.64
C ASN A 352 -4.61 22.20 6.71
N VAL A 353 -4.30 21.01 6.22
CA VAL A 353 -5.22 19.86 6.26
C VAL A 353 -5.00 19.07 7.56
N PRO A 354 -6.07 18.75 8.33
CA PRO A 354 -5.96 17.97 9.56
C PRO A 354 -5.82 16.48 9.25
N GLU A 355 -4.71 16.09 8.63
CA GLU A 355 -4.42 14.72 8.22
C GLU A 355 -3.33 14.09 9.09
N SER A 356 -3.38 12.76 9.24
CA SER A 356 -2.29 11.95 9.78
C SER A 356 -1.39 11.48 8.64
N GLY A 357 -0.07 11.49 8.85
CA GLY A 357 0.89 10.94 7.88
C GLY A 357 0.89 9.40 7.81
N VAL A 358 0.13 8.73 8.67
CA VAL A 358 -0.02 7.26 8.67
C VAL A 358 -1.50 6.89 8.70
N PRO A 359 -1.92 5.84 8.00
CA PRO A 359 -3.32 5.40 8.01
C PRO A 359 -3.69 4.82 9.38
N PRO A 360 -4.95 4.98 9.82
CA PRO A 360 -5.42 4.35 11.04
C PRO A 360 -5.50 2.83 10.88
N GLY A 361 -4.92 2.09 11.84
CA GLY A 361 -5.06 0.63 11.95
C GLY A 361 -4.42 -0.19 10.83
N GLY A 362 -4.26 -1.48 11.03
CA GLY A 362 -3.67 -2.42 10.08
C GLY A 362 -4.72 -3.08 9.17
N GLY A 363 -5.42 -2.34 8.32
CA GLY A 363 -6.39 -2.89 7.37
C GLY A 363 -5.82 -3.12 5.97
N GLN A 364 -6.57 -3.84 5.14
CA GLN A 364 -6.28 -4.02 3.72
C GLN A 364 -6.30 -2.67 2.99
N TYR A 365 -7.26 -1.80 3.34
CA TYR A 365 -7.40 -0.47 2.76
C TYR A 365 -6.56 0.56 3.51
N ARG A 366 -5.87 1.41 2.77
CA ARG A 366 -4.97 2.45 3.27
C ARG A 366 -5.53 3.84 2.99
N ILE A 367 -6.67 4.15 3.60
CA ILE A 367 -7.32 5.45 3.49
C ILE A 367 -7.02 6.24 4.77
N ALA A 368 -6.38 7.40 4.63
CA ALA A 368 -6.13 8.31 5.74
C ALA A 368 -7.22 9.39 5.84
N ASP A 369 -7.52 9.83 7.05
CA ASP A 369 -8.39 10.99 7.27
C ASP A 369 -7.76 12.28 6.69
N PRO A 370 -8.58 13.25 6.24
CA PRO A 370 -10.03 13.18 6.04
C PRO A 370 -10.42 12.41 4.78
N TRP A 371 -11.58 11.78 4.78
CA TRP A 371 -12.13 11.07 3.61
C TRP A 371 -13.62 11.37 3.44
N ILE A 372 -14.16 11.10 2.27
CA ILE A 372 -15.58 11.25 1.95
C ILE A 372 -16.15 9.92 1.42
N ALA A 373 -17.42 9.67 1.72
CA ALA A 373 -18.17 8.58 1.09
C ALA A 373 -18.82 9.12 -0.19
N VAL A 374 -18.48 8.49 -1.32
CA VAL A 374 -19.03 8.82 -2.63
C VAL A 374 -20.05 7.76 -3.02
N GLY A 375 -21.21 8.18 -3.54
CA GLY A 375 -22.26 7.27 -3.97
C GLY A 375 -23.53 7.99 -4.37
N THR A 376 -24.45 7.25 -4.99
CA THR A 376 -25.77 7.78 -5.32
C THR A 376 -26.57 8.16 -4.09
N GLY A 377 -27.62 8.96 -4.23
CA GLY A 377 -28.54 9.26 -3.15
C GLY A 377 -29.17 8.00 -2.54
N GLU A 378 -29.40 6.97 -3.35
CA GLU A 378 -29.90 5.66 -2.92
C GLU A 378 -28.88 4.90 -2.08
N ASP A 379 -27.61 4.86 -2.53
CA ASP A 379 -26.51 4.23 -1.78
C ASP A 379 -26.33 4.88 -0.40
N LYS A 380 -26.33 6.20 -0.34
CA LYS A 380 -26.20 6.98 0.89
C LYS A 380 -27.38 6.75 1.85
N ALA A 381 -28.61 6.67 1.31
CA ALA A 381 -29.77 6.35 2.10
C ALA A 381 -29.71 4.91 2.64
N LYS A 382 -29.29 3.96 1.82
CA LYS A 382 -29.12 2.57 2.22
C LYS A 382 -28.02 2.39 3.26
N LEU A 383 -26.89 3.06 3.10
CA LEU A 383 -25.81 3.06 4.09
C LEU A 383 -26.32 3.57 5.45
N LYS A 384 -27.01 4.70 5.46
CA LYS A 384 -27.59 5.28 6.68
C LYS A 384 -28.59 4.33 7.35
N GLU A 385 -29.41 3.62 6.57
CA GLU A 385 -30.34 2.59 7.07
C GLU A 385 -29.56 1.45 7.75
N LEU A 386 -28.50 0.93 7.08
CA LEU A 386 -27.68 -0.16 7.59
C LEU A 386 -26.91 0.25 8.85
N GLU A 387 -26.35 1.44 8.89
CA GLU A 387 -25.68 1.99 10.08
C GLU A 387 -26.64 2.12 11.28
N ALA A 388 -27.86 2.60 11.03
CA ALA A 388 -28.89 2.69 12.05
C ALA A 388 -29.32 1.30 12.56
N ALA A 389 -29.46 0.32 11.67
CA ALA A 389 -29.77 -1.07 12.03
C ALA A 389 -28.65 -1.69 12.86
N ALA A 390 -27.37 -1.50 12.45
CA ALA A 390 -26.20 -1.97 13.20
C ALA A 390 -26.09 -1.32 14.59
N ALA A 391 -26.32 -0.02 14.69
CA ALA A 391 -26.34 0.69 15.97
C ALA A 391 -27.47 0.19 16.89
N SER A 392 -28.65 -0.06 16.33
CA SER A 392 -29.79 -0.62 17.06
C SER A 392 -29.49 -2.04 17.57
N ALA A 393 -28.91 -2.89 16.73
CA ALA A 393 -28.56 -4.25 17.10
C ALA A 393 -27.47 -4.29 18.21
N ARG A 394 -26.45 -3.43 18.12
CA ARG A 394 -25.42 -3.27 19.18
C ARG A 394 -26.02 -2.80 20.50
N LYS A 395 -26.94 -1.85 20.43
CA LYS A 395 -27.66 -1.38 21.63
C LYS A 395 -28.49 -2.49 22.25
N ALA A 396 -29.25 -3.24 21.46
CA ALA A 396 -30.04 -4.37 21.92
C ALA A 396 -29.16 -5.45 22.57
N GLU A 397 -28.00 -5.75 22.04
CA GLU A 397 -27.00 -6.65 22.64
C GLU A 397 -26.56 -6.14 24.02
N GLN A 398 -26.20 -4.86 24.13
CA GLN A 398 -25.79 -4.26 25.40
C GLN A 398 -26.90 -4.26 26.45
N ASP A 399 -28.11 -3.90 26.04
CA ASP A 399 -29.28 -3.85 26.94
C ASP A 399 -29.67 -5.26 27.43
N THR A 400 -29.63 -6.26 26.52
CA THR A 400 -29.87 -7.66 26.89
C THR A 400 -28.78 -8.14 27.85
N GLY A 401 -27.52 -7.84 27.59
CA GLY A 401 -26.39 -8.23 28.45
C GLY A 401 -26.43 -7.62 29.86
N LYS A 402 -27.09 -6.49 30.03
CA LYS A 402 -27.25 -5.76 31.31
C LYS A 402 -28.62 -5.99 31.98
N SER A 403 -29.51 -6.77 31.39
CA SER A 403 -30.81 -6.99 31.95
C SER A 403 -30.76 -7.70 33.31
N PRO A 404 -31.65 -7.40 34.25
CA PRO A 404 -31.71 -8.09 35.56
C PRO A 404 -31.82 -9.62 35.42
N ALA A 405 -32.54 -10.09 34.41
CA ALA A 405 -32.67 -11.52 34.13
C ALA A 405 -31.34 -12.15 33.71
N THR A 406 -30.58 -11.49 32.83
CA THR A 406 -29.26 -11.94 32.40
C THR A 406 -28.24 -11.93 33.54
N LEU A 407 -28.26 -10.90 34.36
CA LEU A 407 -27.38 -10.82 35.53
C LEU A 407 -27.70 -11.94 36.54
N ALA A 408 -28.97 -12.21 36.80
CA ALA A 408 -29.39 -13.31 37.66
C ALA A 408 -29.01 -14.69 37.08
N ALA A 409 -29.08 -14.86 35.73
CA ALA A 409 -28.65 -16.07 35.08
C ALA A 409 -27.12 -16.27 35.19
N TYR A 410 -26.34 -15.21 35.07
CA TYR A 410 -24.89 -15.26 35.30
C TYR A 410 -24.54 -15.64 36.74
N GLU A 411 -25.21 -15.05 37.73
CA GLU A 411 -25.03 -15.42 39.13
C GLU A 411 -25.43 -16.87 39.42
N ALA A 412 -26.48 -17.38 38.73
CA ALA A 412 -26.87 -18.78 38.83
C ALA A 412 -25.80 -19.69 38.24
N SER A 413 -25.25 -19.35 37.09
CA SER A 413 -24.14 -20.09 36.43
C SER A 413 -22.88 -20.08 37.30
N GLU A 414 -22.52 -18.96 37.92
CA GLU A 414 -21.40 -18.88 38.87
C GLU A 414 -21.60 -19.79 40.10
N ARG A 415 -22.82 -19.83 40.63
CA ARG A 415 -23.17 -20.71 41.75
C ARG A 415 -23.14 -22.18 41.36
N GLU A 416 -23.61 -22.55 40.18
CA GLU A 416 -23.55 -23.89 39.63
C GLU A 416 -22.09 -24.35 39.49
N LEU A 417 -21.23 -23.53 38.86
CA LEU A 417 -19.80 -23.82 38.78
C LEU A 417 -19.13 -23.99 40.15
N ALA A 418 -19.55 -23.22 41.14
CA ALA A 418 -19.01 -23.32 42.51
C ALA A 418 -19.51 -24.54 43.28
N SER A 419 -20.69 -25.06 42.96
CA SER A 419 -21.26 -26.26 43.58
C SER A 419 -20.70 -27.57 43.01
N ASP A 420 -20.27 -27.55 41.76
CA ASP A 420 -19.67 -28.71 41.09
C ASP A 420 -18.17 -28.77 41.40
N ALA A 421 -17.79 -29.59 42.39
CA ALA A 421 -16.38 -29.69 42.84
C ALA A 421 -15.46 -29.98 41.63
N PRO A 422 -14.50 -29.08 41.30
CA PRO A 422 -13.68 -29.25 40.12
C PRO A 422 -12.83 -30.53 40.23
N VAL A 423 -12.66 -31.21 39.11
CA VAL A 423 -11.82 -32.39 38.98
C VAL A 423 -10.34 -32.01 39.34
N ALA A 424 -9.73 -32.77 40.23
CA ALA A 424 -8.32 -32.62 40.52
C ALA A 424 -7.48 -33.38 39.49
N TRP A 425 -6.72 -32.65 38.69
CA TRP A 425 -5.84 -33.20 37.69
C TRP A 425 -4.39 -33.16 38.15
N GLU A 426 -3.65 -34.25 37.92
CA GLU A 426 -2.21 -34.32 38.11
C GLU A 426 -1.53 -34.40 36.74
N VAL A 427 -0.63 -33.45 36.47
CA VAL A 427 0.14 -33.45 35.19
C VAL A 427 1.04 -34.68 35.20
N ALA A 428 0.97 -35.44 34.09
CA ALA A 428 1.71 -36.67 33.94
C ALA A 428 2.90 -36.49 32.98
N ARG A 429 4.09 -36.40 33.51
CA ARG A 429 5.33 -36.34 32.72
C ARG A 429 5.60 -37.69 32.05
N PRO A 430 5.75 -37.76 30.72
CA PRO A 430 6.00 -39.02 30.02
C PRO A 430 7.29 -39.73 30.45
N LEU A 431 7.23 -41.05 30.55
CA LEU A 431 8.35 -41.94 30.79
C LEU A 431 9.05 -42.35 29.50
N THR A 432 8.24 -42.68 28.49
CA THR A 432 8.69 -43.02 27.13
C THR A 432 7.76 -42.46 26.12
N MET A 433 8.29 -42.14 24.95
CA MET A 433 7.52 -41.62 23.80
C MET A 433 8.11 -42.15 22.49
N ALA A 434 7.25 -42.50 21.55
CA ALA A 434 7.63 -42.90 20.20
C ALA A 434 6.54 -42.47 19.20
N ALA A 435 6.91 -42.29 17.94
CA ALA A 435 5.97 -42.02 16.86
C ALA A 435 6.30 -42.88 15.63
N THR A 436 5.27 -43.25 14.90
CA THR A 436 5.45 -43.93 13.59
C THR A 436 5.70 -42.89 12.49
N GLY A 437 6.52 -43.24 11.49
CA GLY A 437 6.74 -42.37 10.32
C GLY A 437 7.74 -41.23 10.51
N GLY A 438 8.52 -41.21 11.63
CA GLY A 438 9.67 -40.35 11.82
C GLY A 438 9.52 -39.06 12.65
N PRO A 439 8.32 -38.67 13.14
CA PRO A 439 8.25 -37.55 14.09
C PRO A 439 9.05 -37.84 15.37
N VAL A 440 9.61 -36.79 15.95
CA VAL A 440 10.36 -36.83 17.21
C VAL A 440 9.56 -36.08 18.28
N LEU A 441 9.29 -36.76 19.40
CA LEU A 441 8.58 -36.18 20.55
C LEU A 441 9.60 -35.76 21.61
N SER A 442 9.49 -34.55 22.12
CA SER A 442 10.33 -34.00 23.20
C SER A 442 9.46 -33.42 24.31
N ILE A 443 9.97 -33.46 25.55
CA ILE A 443 9.27 -32.88 26.71
C ILE A 443 9.86 -31.48 26.95
N LEU A 444 8.99 -30.48 27.04
CA LEU A 444 9.39 -29.11 27.36
C LEU A 444 9.34 -28.84 28.88
N ASP A 445 9.85 -27.68 29.32
CA ASP A 445 9.97 -27.29 30.73
C ASP A 445 8.61 -27.21 31.46
N ASP A 446 7.51 -27.02 30.72
CA ASP A 446 6.13 -27.00 31.25
C ASP A 446 5.46 -28.37 31.23
N ASP A 447 6.24 -29.45 31.09
CA ASP A 447 5.77 -30.83 30.93
C ASP A 447 4.87 -31.09 29.74
N SER A 448 4.79 -30.16 28.79
CA SER A 448 4.13 -30.41 27.49
C SER A 448 5.03 -31.21 26.56
N ILE A 449 4.40 -31.98 25.67
CA ILE A 449 5.07 -32.75 24.62
C ILE A 449 5.06 -31.88 23.37
N TYR A 450 6.22 -31.65 22.77
CA TYR A 450 6.40 -30.99 21.49
C TYR A 450 6.83 -32.00 20.44
N VAL A 451 6.24 -31.89 19.22
CA VAL A 451 6.48 -32.85 18.13
C VAL A 451 7.11 -32.11 16.95
N GLU A 452 8.31 -32.55 16.57
CA GLU A 452 9.09 -32.00 15.48
C GLU A 452 9.46 -33.07 14.43
N GLY A 453 10.23 -32.67 13.40
CA GLY A 453 10.66 -33.56 12.33
C GLY A 453 9.59 -33.81 11.26
N PRO A 454 9.66 -34.92 10.51
CA PRO A 454 8.71 -35.23 9.44
C PRO A 454 7.26 -35.18 9.91
N ASN A 455 6.35 -34.73 9.01
CA ASN A 455 4.90 -34.75 9.24
C ASN A 455 4.24 -35.68 8.22
N PRO A 456 4.22 -37.02 8.48
CA PRO A 456 3.67 -37.98 7.55
C PRO A 456 2.14 -37.82 7.45
N ASP A 457 1.57 -38.32 6.38
CA ASP A 457 0.12 -38.29 6.11
C ASP A 457 -0.69 -38.92 7.25
N ARG A 458 -0.13 -39.99 7.85
CA ARG A 458 -0.69 -40.72 8.99
C ARG A 458 0.42 -41.09 9.96
N THR A 459 0.12 -41.05 11.26
CA THR A 459 1.09 -41.36 12.32
C THR A 459 0.34 -41.84 13.57
N ASP A 460 1.04 -42.54 14.44
CA ASP A 460 0.59 -42.88 15.78
C ASP A 460 1.64 -42.45 16.79
N TYR A 461 1.20 -41.89 17.92
CA TYR A 461 2.07 -41.56 19.05
C TYR A 461 1.84 -42.58 20.16
N THR A 462 2.89 -43.32 20.55
CA THR A 462 2.88 -44.20 21.71
C THR A 462 3.57 -43.52 22.88
N ILE A 463 2.83 -43.29 23.95
CA ILE A 463 3.30 -42.49 25.12
C ILE A 463 3.01 -43.28 26.39
N THR A 464 4.04 -43.47 27.20
CA THR A 464 3.87 -44.10 28.54
C THR A 464 3.99 -43.03 29.60
N ILE A 465 3.00 -42.92 30.48
CA ILE A 465 2.96 -42.02 31.63
C ILE A 465 2.81 -42.74 32.95
N PRO A 466 3.30 -42.18 34.06
CA PRO A 466 3.02 -42.70 35.40
C PRO A 466 1.56 -42.44 35.79
N VAL A 467 0.97 -43.27 36.59
CA VAL A 467 -0.33 -43.07 37.21
C VAL A 467 -0.16 -42.86 38.68
N ALA A 468 -0.83 -41.83 39.23
CA ALA A 468 -0.79 -41.54 40.65
C ALA A 468 -1.34 -42.70 41.48
N SER A 469 -0.84 -42.89 42.68
CA SER A 469 -1.22 -43.98 43.59
C SER A 469 -2.70 -43.97 44.01
N ALA A 470 -3.42 -42.87 43.80
CA ALA A 470 -4.86 -42.75 44.05
C ALA A 470 -5.75 -43.53 43.05
N GLY A 471 -5.16 -44.02 41.96
CA GLY A 471 -5.87 -44.70 40.88
C GLY A 471 -6.15 -43.82 39.64
N LEU A 472 -6.83 -44.40 38.65
CA LEU A 472 -7.14 -43.74 37.38
C LEU A 472 -8.65 -43.84 37.05
N SER A 473 -9.33 -42.71 36.98
CA SER A 473 -10.71 -42.59 36.49
C SER A 473 -10.81 -41.79 35.19
N GLY A 474 -9.76 -41.03 34.84
CA GLY A 474 -9.74 -40.23 33.62
C GLY A 474 -8.39 -39.73 33.17
N LEU A 475 -8.32 -39.42 31.87
CA LEU A 475 -7.21 -38.82 31.18
C LEU A 475 -7.62 -37.46 30.62
N ARG A 476 -6.79 -36.46 30.77
CA ARG A 476 -6.91 -35.14 30.14
C ARG A 476 -5.79 -34.96 29.12
N ILE A 477 -6.18 -34.54 27.91
CA ILE A 477 -5.30 -34.13 26.84
C ILE A 477 -5.56 -32.64 26.63
N GLU A 478 -4.55 -31.81 26.85
CA GLU A 478 -4.61 -30.36 26.68
C GLU A 478 -3.79 -29.95 25.45
N THR A 479 -4.40 -29.31 24.46
CA THR A 479 -3.67 -28.72 23.34
C THR A 479 -2.97 -27.45 23.78
N VAL A 480 -1.71 -27.28 23.40
CA VAL A 480 -0.91 -26.11 23.77
C VAL A 480 -0.47 -25.39 22.50
N PRO A 481 -1.05 -24.23 22.18
CA PRO A 481 -0.63 -23.45 21.01
C PRO A 481 0.84 -23.07 21.07
N ASP A 482 1.56 -23.13 19.92
CA ASP A 482 2.98 -22.83 19.84
C ASP A 482 3.34 -22.00 18.61
N ARG A 483 4.12 -20.94 18.79
CA ARG A 483 4.54 -20.06 17.69
C ARG A 483 5.40 -20.75 16.61
N ARG A 484 5.95 -21.92 16.90
CA ARG A 484 6.77 -22.75 15.99
C ARG A 484 5.91 -23.63 15.10
N LEU A 485 4.62 -23.80 15.41
CA LEU A 485 3.66 -24.58 14.64
C LEU A 485 2.88 -23.71 13.65
N PRO A 486 2.30 -24.31 12.58
CA PRO A 486 1.52 -23.56 11.59
C PRO A 486 0.40 -22.74 12.24
N LEU A 487 0.18 -21.54 11.76
CA LEU A 487 -0.78 -20.55 12.28
C LEU A 487 -0.72 -20.34 13.82
N LYS A 488 0.42 -20.61 14.44
CA LYS A 488 0.61 -20.60 15.90
C LYS A 488 -0.37 -21.51 16.65
N GLY A 489 -0.85 -22.57 15.96
CA GLY A 489 -1.80 -23.54 16.47
C GLY A 489 -1.16 -24.59 17.37
N ALA A 490 -1.92 -25.63 17.71
CA ALA A 490 -1.45 -26.79 18.48
C ALA A 490 -1.30 -28.05 17.59
N GLY A 491 -1.76 -28.01 16.35
CA GLY A 491 -1.65 -29.08 15.36
C GLY A 491 -0.54 -28.83 14.34
N ARG A 492 -0.18 -29.88 13.59
CA ARG A 492 0.92 -29.91 12.61
C ARG A 492 0.48 -29.69 11.17
N SER A 493 -0.84 -29.64 10.89
CA SER A 493 -1.35 -29.30 9.56
C SER A 493 -1.12 -27.81 9.23
N ASP A 494 -1.12 -27.45 7.96
CA ASP A 494 -0.99 -26.05 7.51
C ASP A 494 -2.05 -25.11 8.12
N SER A 495 -3.22 -25.65 8.48
CA SER A 495 -4.27 -24.90 9.19
C SER A 495 -4.04 -24.77 10.71
N GLY A 496 -2.96 -25.34 11.24
CA GLY A 496 -2.71 -25.40 12.68
C GLY A 496 -3.64 -26.37 13.45
N ASN A 497 -4.48 -27.11 12.75
CA ASN A 497 -5.44 -28.07 13.29
C ASN A 497 -4.82 -29.45 13.46
N ALA A 498 -5.47 -30.31 14.26
CA ALA A 498 -5.22 -31.73 14.34
C ALA A 498 -6.55 -32.52 14.31
N VAL A 499 -6.51 -33.77 13.88
CA VAL A 499 -7.62 -34.72 13.97
C VAL A 499 -7.12 -35.96 14.69
N LEU A 500 -7.43 -36.04 15.97
CA LEU A 500 -7.14 -37.22 16.79
C LEU A 500 -8.23 -38.27 16.53
N SER A 501 -7.89 -39.28 15.73
CA SER A 501 -8.86 -40.28 15.30
C SER A 501 -9.29 -41.19 16.45
N ARG A 502 -8.32 -41.67 17.25
CA ARG A 502 -8.61 -42.61 18.33
C ARG A 502 -7.56 -42.50 19.44
N VAL A 503 -8.00 -42.81 20.68
CA VAL A 503 -7.13 -42.98 21.83
C VAL A 503 -7.30 -44.37 22.39
N ARG A 504 -6.25 -45.19 22.34
CA ARG A 504 -6.21 -46.49 23.04
C ARG A 504 -5.34 -46.38 24.27
N ALA A 505 -5.66 -47.14 25.29
CA ALA A 505 -4.93 -47.13 26.55
C ALA A 505 -4.74 -48.53 27.12
N ARG A 506 -3.59 -48.74 27.78
CA ARG A 506 -3.31 -49.96 28.57
C ARG A 506 -2.75 -49.56 29.93
N LEU A 507 -3.35 -50.07 30.98
CA LEU A 507 -2.86 -49.86 32.35
C LEU A 507 -2.13 -51.17 32.80
N ASP A 508 -0.84 -51.05 33.07
CA ASP A 508 0.03 -52.18 33.40
C ASP A 508 -0.13 -53.38 32.45
N GLY A 509 -0.21 -53.08 31.12
CA GLY A 509 -0.32 -54.05 30.02
C GLY A 509 -1.73 -54.61 29.79
N LYS A 510 -2.73 -54.22 30.58
CA LYS A 510 -4.14 -54.59 30.36
C LYS A 510 -4.88 -53.48 29.66
N ASP A 511 -5.70 -53.85 28.69
CA ASP A 511 -6.52 -52.88 27.92
C ASP A 511 -7.45 -52.11 28.87
N LEU A 512 -7.43 -50.79 28.75
CA LEU A 512 -8.30 -49.84 29.44
C LEU A 512 -9.26 -49.21 28.47
N ARG A 513 -10.56 -49.33 28.75
CA ARG A 513 -11.62 -48.72 27.95
C ARG A 513 -12.10 -47.40 28.56
N PHE A 514 -12.40 -46.48 27.67
CA PHE A 514 -13.06 -45.23 28.03
C PHE A 514 -14.56 -45.35 27.73
N SER A 515 -15.41 -44.88 28.66
CA SER A 515 -16.88 -44.92 28.56
C SER A 515 -17.51 -43.61 28.13
N ALA A 516 -16.78 -42.48 28.26
CA ALA A 516 -17.25 -41.17 27.89
C ALA A 516 -16.07 -40.26 27.53
N ALA A 517 -16.33 -39.32 26.67
CA ALA A 517 -15.40 -38.25 26.31
C ALA A 517 -16.11 -36.90 26.31
N SER A 518 -15.40 -35.83 26.66
CA SER A 518 -15.90 -34.45 26.54
C SER A 518 -14.75 -33.52 26.21
N ALA A 519 -15.05 -32.39 25.53
CA ALA A 519 -14.03 -31.40 25.19
C ALA A 519 -14.56 -29.97 25.43
N THR A 520 -13.64 -29.05 25.66
CA THR A 520 -13.98 -27.61 25.79
C THR A 520 -14.42 -27.01 24.47
N HIS A 521 -14.02 -27.60 23.35
CA HIS A 521 -14.43 -27.24 21.99
C HIS A 521 -14.27 -28.46 21.07
N SER A 522 -15.19 -28.60 20.11
CA SER A 522 -15.11 -29.57 19.03
C SER A 522 -15.50 -28.90 17.73
N GLN A 523 -14.75 -29.15 16.68
CA GLN A 523 -15.09 -28.74 15.33
C GLN A 523 -16.39 -29.44 14.90
N PRO A 524 -17.35 -28.78 14.22
CA PRO A 524 -18.53 -29.46 13.68
C PRO A 524 -18.17 -30.70 12.87
N GLY A 525 -18.79 -31.85 13.22
CA GLY A 525 -18.51 -33.14 12.61
C GLY A 525 -17.31 -33.91 13.20
N PHE A 526 -16.62 -33.36 14.22
CA PHE A 526 -15.45 -33.98 14.87
C PHE A 526 -15.59 -33.89 16.40
N SER A 527 -16.52 -34.67 16.94
CA SER A 527 -16.87 -34.61 18.37
C SER A 527 -15.84 -35.29 19.26
N ALA A 528 -15.86 -34.96 20.56
CA ALA A 528 -14.96 -35.59 21.54
C ALA A 528 -15.18 -37.10 21.63
N GLU A 529 -16.40 -37.57 21.54
CA GLU A 529 -16.78 -38.98 21.63
C GLU A 529 -16.19 -39.82 20.51
N ALA A 530 -15.90 -39.19 19.36
CA ALA A 530 -15.34 -39.89 18.20
C ALA A 530 -13.92 -40.43 18.44
N VAL A 531 -13.22 -40.02 19.53
CA VAL A 531 -11.88 -40.60 19.84
C VAL A 531 -11.95 -41.94 20.60
N ILE A 532 -13.14 -42.33 21.02
CA ILE A 532 -13.35 -43.58 21.76
C ILE A 532 -14.31 -44.54 21.01
N ASP A 533 -14.77 -44.15 19.82
CA ASP A 533 -15.43 -45.10 18.89
C ASP A 533 -14.39 -45.97 18.19
N ASP A 534 -14.82 -46.97 17.49
CA ASP A 534 -13.88 -47.86 16.78
C ASP A 534 -13.68 -47.46 15.30
N ASP A 535 -14.15 -46.29 14.87
CA ASP A 535 -14.00 -45.82 13.50
C ASP A 535 -12.75 -44.90 13.34
N ALA A 536 -11.78 -45.35 12.55
CA ALA A 536 -10.55 -44.58 12.30
C ALA A 536 -10.76 -43.34 11.41
N ASN A 537 -11.92 -43.20 10.75
CA ASN A 537 -12.23 -42.03 9.89
C ASN A 537 -12.88 -40.89 10.65
N THR A 538 -13.34 -41.14 11.88
CA THR A 538 -13.85 -40.11 12.79
C THR A 538 -12.71 -39.52 13.62
N GLY A 539 -13.00 -38.67 14.58
CA GLY A 539 -12.03 -38.11 15.50
C GLY A 539 -12.40 -36.75 16.09
N TRP A 540 -11.61 -36.27 17.00
CA TRP A 540 -11.74 -34.95 17.58
C TRP A 540 -10.79 -33.95 16.90
N ALA A 541 -11.33 -32.77 16.58
CA ALA A 541 -10.61 -31.65 15.99
C ALA A 541 -11.09 -30.31 16.57
N PHE A 542 -10.31 -29.23 16.38
CA PHE A 542 -10.53 -27.96 17.05
C PHE A 542 -10.48 -26.71 16.13
N TYR A 543 -10.63 -26.88 14.80
CA TYR A 543 -10.74 -25.79 13.85
C TYR A 543 -12.06 -24.99 14.08
N PRO A 544 -12.14 -23.64 13.82
CA PRO A 544 -11.15 -22.80 13.17
C PRO A 544 -10.14 -22.08 14.10
N GLU A 545 -10.37 -22.04 15.38
CA GLU A 545 -9.57 -21.23 16.32
C GLU A 545 -8.37 -22.02 16.87
N THR A 546 -7.53 -22.52 16.00
CA THR A 546 -6.43 -23.45 16.32
C THR A 546 -5.33 -22.88 17.23
N ALA A 547 -5.25 -21.56 17.35
CA ALA A 547 -4.30 -20.86 18.24
C ALA A 547 -4.80 -20.71 19.69
N LYS A 548 -5.92 -21.35 20.05
CA LYS A 548 -6.43 -21.41 21.42
C LYS A 548 -6.13 -22.75 22.06
N PRO A 549 -5.91 -22.83 23.40
CA PRO A 549 -5.79 -24.08 24.11
C PRO A 549 -7.17 -24.74 24.26
N TYR A 550 -7.25 -26.05 24.03
CA TYR A 550 -8.44 -26.85 24.20
C TYR A 550 -8.13 -28.08 25.03
N THR A 551 -9.12 -28.59 25.72
CA THR A 551 -9.02 -29.75 26.61
C THR A 551 -9.97 -30.84 26.15
N LEU A 552 -9.44 -32.04 25.97
CA LEU A 552 -10.19 -33.28 25.77
C LEU A 552 -10.05 -34.14 27.03
N ILE A 553 -11.18 -34.62 27.57
CA ILE A 553 -11.25 -35.45 28.76
C ILE A 553 -11.82 -36.79 28.37
N LEU A 554 -11.13 -37.86 28.75
CA LEU A 554 -11.58 -39.24 28.59
C LEU A 554 -11.83 -39.83 29.96
N GLN A 555 -12.99 -40.47 30.13
CA GLN A 555 -13.41 -41.13 31.36
C GLN A 555 -13.28 -42.64 31.23
N ALA A 556 -12.55 -43.28 32.12
CA ALA A 556 -12.48 -44.74 32.20
C ALA A 556 -13.84 -45.35 32.61
N GLU A 557 -14.16 -46.56 32.14
CA GLU A 557 -15.42 -47.26 32.48
C GLU A 557 -15.63 -47.41 33.99
N SER A 558 -14.54 -47.50 34.76
CA SER A 558 -14.54 -47.53 36.22
C SER A 558 -13.22 -47.00 36.78
N LEU A 559 -13.23 -46.63 38.07
CA LEU A 559 -11.97 -46.30 38.75
C LEU A 559 -11.07 -47.50 38.76
N GLN A 560 -9.89 -47.37 38.11
CA GLN A 560 -8.86 -48.38 38.10
C GLN A 560 -7.94 -48.22 39.30
N ALA A 561 -7.82 -49.23 40.13
CA ALA A 561 -6.81 -49.23 41.18
C ALA A 561 -5.41 -49.25 40.56
N ALA A 562 -4.55 -48.35 41.00
CA ALA A 562 -3.19 -48.24 40.49
C ALA A 562 -2.19 -48.58 41.62
N SER A 563 -1.16 -49.31 41.28
CA SER A 563 0.01 -49.52 42.16
C SER A 563 0.87 -48.25 42.17
N PRO A 564 1.72 -48.02 43.17
CA PRO A 564 2.62 -46.85 43.15
C PRO A 564 3.55 -46.73 41.96
N ALA A 565 3.71 -47.81 41.18
CA ALA A 565 4.54 -47.84 39.97
C ALA A 565 3.73 -48.13 38.70
N ALA A 566 2.39 -47.96 38.74
CA ALA A 566 1.52 -48.22 37.60
C ALA A 566 1.85 -47.31 36.40
N LYS A 567 1.80 -47.91 35.22
CA LYS A 567 2.10 -47.21 33.95
C LYS A 567 0.90 -47.30 33.04
N LEU A 568 0.53 -46.11 32.51
CA LEU A 568 -0.50 -45.99 31.48
C LEU A 568 0.22 -45.81 30.13
N GLU A 569 0.07 -46.79 29.25
CA GLU A 569 0.46 -46.73 27.84
C GLU A 569 -0.70 -46.17 27.05
N LEU A 570 -0.45 -45.12 26.31
CA LEU A 570 -1.42 -44.42 25.42
C LEU A 570 -0.97 -44.55 23.98
N ILE A 571 -1.89 -44.83 23.10
CA ILE A 571 -1.69 -44.79 21.65
C ILE A 571 -2.65 -43.76 21.08
N PHE A 572 -2.12 -42.67 20.56
CA PHE A 572 -2.87 -41.62 19.85
C PHE A 572 -2.79 -41.89 18.36
N GLU A 573 -3.91 -42.18 17.73
CA GLU A 573 -3.96 -42.52 16.31
C GLU A 573 -4.41 -41.31 15.51
N PHE A 574 -3.65 -40.96 14.46
CA PHE A 574 -3.96 -39.90 13.50
C PHE A 574 -4.12 -40.56 12.14
N GLN A 575 -5.22 -41.30 11.96
CA GLN A 575 -5.48 -42.20 10.82
C GLN A 575 -6.60 -41.71 9.92
N SER A 576 -7.20 -40.55 10.18
CA SER A 576 -8.31 -39.99 9.38
C SER A 576 -7.90 -39.71 7.92
N ALA A 577 -8.89 -39.41 7.07
CA ALA A 577 -8.66 -38.97 5.69
C ALA A 577 -7.92 -37.64 5.59
N HIS A 578 -7.87 -36.85 6.68
CA HIS A 578 -7.16 -35.58 6.75
C HIS A 578 -5.67 -35.83 6.98
N ARG A 579 -4.89 -35.71 5.90
CA ARG A 579 -3.45 -35.96 5.90
C ARG A 579 -2.72 -34.93 6.75
N GLN A 580 -1.63 -35.33 7.45
CA GLN A 580 -0.74 -34.46 8.20
C GLN A 580 -1.42 -33.70 9.38
N HIS A 581 -2.57 -34.15 9.85
CA HIS A 581 -3.33 -33.54 10.93
C HIS A 581 -3.02 -34.17 12.29
N ALA A 582 -1.73 -34.29 12.65
CA ALA A 582 -1.31 -34.76 13.96
C ALA A 582 -1.18 -33.61 14.98
N LEU A 583 -1.23 -33.92 16.29
CA LEU A 583 -0.94 -32.95 17.36
C LEU A 583 0.54 -32.53 17.30
N GLY A 584 0.79 -31.24 17.45
CA GLY A 584 2.13 -30.63 17.44
C GLY A 584 2.65 -30.28 18.83
N ARG A 585 1.76 -29.81 19.74
CA ARG A 585 2.09 -29.59 21.16
C ARG A 585 0.88 -29.85 22.03
N PHE A 586 1.08 -30.65 23.07
CA PHE A 586 0.01 -31.04 24.00
C PHE A 586 0.58 -31.46 25.35
N ARG A 587 -0.28 -31.48 26.37
CA ARG A 587 0.06 -31.90 27.73
C ARG A 587 -0.94 -32.94 28.23
N LEU A 588 -0.46 -33.86 29.09
CA LEU A 588 -1.26 -34.95 29.63
C LEU A 588 -1.45 -34.80 31.13
N ALA A 589 -2.61 -35.13 31.62
CA ALA A 589 -2.87 -35.22 33.05
C ALA A 589 -3.83 -36.38 33.36
N THR A 590 -3.71 -36.95 34.57
CA THR A 590 -4.59 -38.04 35.04
C THR A 590 -5.38 -37.58 36.26
N THR A 591 -6.45 -38.32 36.57
CA THR A 591 -7.28 -38.06 37.74
C THR A 591 -7.85 -39.37 38.30
N ALA A 592 -8.09 -39.39 39.61
CA ALA A 592 -8.89 -40.40 40.30
C ALA A 592 -10.28 -39.86 40.70
N SER A 593 -10.63 -38.63 40.33
CA SER A 593 -11.93 -38.02 40.61
C SER A 593 -13.05 -38.77 39.89
N PRO A 594 -14.21 -39.03 40.49
CA PRO A 594 -15.32 -39.74 39.85
C PRO A 594 -15.92 -38.92 38.69
N GLN A 595 -16.32 -39.61 37.64
CA GLN A 595 -17.02 -39.05 36.48
C GLN A 595 -16.41 -37.80 35.88
N PRO A 596 -15.13 -37.79 35.51
CA PRO A 596 -14.44 -36.57 35.06
C PRO A 596 -14.98 -36.00 33.74
N ALA A 597 -15.51 -36.81 32.83
CA ALA A 597 -16.09 -36.36 31.55
C ALA A 597 -17.51 -35.80 31.70
N GLY A 598 -18.24 -36.18 32.75
CA GLY A 598 -19.58 -35.65 33.07
C GLY A 598 -19.54 -34.27 33.73
N ARG A 599 -18.35 -33.77 34.06
CA ARG A 599 -18.17 -32.44 34.66
C ARG A 599 -17.63 -31.49 33.60
N ARG A 600 -18.05 -30.21 33.70
CA ARG A 600 -17.59 -29.19 32.77
C ARG A 600 -16.08 -29.01 32.87
N ALA A 601 -15.40 -29.16 31.75
CA ALA A 601 -13.98 -28.87 31.65
C ALA A 601 -13.76 -27.35 31.79
N LEU A 602 -13.12 -26.91 32.85
CA LEU A 602 -12.76 -25.53 33.07
C LEU A 602 -11.27 -25.32 32.79
N PRO A 603 -10.86 -24.16 32.25
CA PRO A 603 -9.44 -23.78 32.24
C PRO A 603 -8.86 -23.81 33.66
N ASP A 604 -7.61 -24.24 33.82
CA ASP A 604 -6.99 -24.42 35.14
C ASP A 604 -7.06 -23.17 36.03
N GLU A 605 -6.88 -21.97 35.45
CA GLU A 605 -7.03 -20.69 36.15
C GLU A 605 -8.46 -20.53 36.72
N ILE A 606 -9.49 -20.78 35.90
CA ILE A 606 -10.91 -20.67 36.31
C ILE A 606 -11.24 -21.73 37.34
N ALA A 607 -10.79 -22.97 37.13
CA ALA A 607 -10.96 -24.06 38.10
C ALA A 607 -10.29 -23.72 39.44
N GLY A 608 -9.11 -23.08 39.43
CA GLY A 608 -8.43 -22.58 40.63
C GLY A 608 -9.24 -21.50 41.36
N ILE A 609 -9.83 -20.56 40.62
CA ILE A 609 -10.70 -19.49 41.17
C ILE A 609 -11.99 -20.10 41.77
N VAL A 610 -12.64 -21.03 41.07
CA VAL A 610 -13.86 -21.69 41.54
C VAL A 610 -13.67 -22.44 42.87
N ARG A 611 -12.51 -23.06 43.11
CA ARG A 611 -12.19 -23.79 44.32
C ARG A 611 -12.02 -22.91 45.55
N LYS A 612 -11.75 -21.60 45.39
CA LYS A 612 -11.53 -20.68 46.52
C LYS A 612 -12.84 -20.34 47.22
N ARG A 613 -12.83 -20.40 48.56
CA ARG A 613 -13.98 -19.94 49.38
C ARG A 613 -14.10 -18.42 49.39
N GLU A 614 -12.96 -17.72 49.38
CA GLU A 614 -12.90 -16.26 49.25
C GLU A 614 -12.08 -15.92 48.01
N ARG A 615 -12.62 -15.02 47.20
CA ARG A 615 -12.03 -14.59 45.94
C ARG A 615 -11.67 -13.11 46.01
N SER A 616 -10.50 -12.74 45.48
CA SER A 616 -10.19 -11.31 45.29
C SER A 616 -11.16 -10.66 44.29
N PRO A 617 -11.27 -9.33 44.30
CA PRO A 617 -12.10 -8.61 43.29
C PRO A 617 -11.68 -8.93 41.84
N GLU A 618 -10.38 -9.12 41.60
CA GLU A 618 -9.83 -9.49 40.29
C GLU A 618 -10.24 -10.90 39.87
N GLU A 619 -10.15 -11.86 40.78
CA GLU A 619 -10.56 -13.25 40.54
C GLU A 619 -12.07 -13.36 40.29
N ALA A 620 -12.89 -12.62 41.05
CA ALA A 620 -14.30 -12.54 40.82
C ALA A 620 -14.64 -11.91 39.46
N ALA A 621 -13.88 -10.91 39.02
CA ALA A 621 -14.04 -10.32 37.70
C ALA A 621 -13.67 -11.31 36.57
N LYS A 622 -12.58 -12.06 36.71
CA LYS A 622 -12.18 -13.11 35.75
C LYS A 622 -13.24 -14.21 35.63
N LEU A 623 -13.82 -14.64 36.76
CA LEU A 623 -14.89 -15.65 36.75
C LEU A 623 -16.16 -15.13 36.04
N ARG A 624 -16.59 -13.90 36.35
CA ARG A 624 -17.73 -13.26 35.66
C ARG A 624 -17.47 -13.14 34.16
N ASP A 625 -16.27 -12.71 33.75
CA ASP A 625 -15.91 -12.61 32.33
C ASP A 625 -15.97 -13.98 31.63
N TYR A 626 -15.45 -15.03 32.28
CA TYR A 626 -15.55 -16.39 31.76
C TYR A 626 -17.01 -16.84 31.60
N VAL A 627 -17.84 -16.64 32.61
CA VAL A 627 -19.28 -16.99 32.58
C VAL A 627 -19.99 -16.20 31.49
N ALA A 628 -19.73 -14.90 31.37
CA ALA A 628 -20.33 -14.06 30.33
C ALA A 628 -19.94 -14.47 28.93
N LYS A 629 -18.70 -14.93 28.72
CA LYS A 629 -18.22 -15.37 27.40
C LYS A 629 -18.68 -16.77 27.02
N ASN A 630 -18.69 -17.71 27.97
CA ASN A 630 -18.82 -19.14 27.70
C ASN A 630 -20.13 -19.75 28.14
N LEU A 631 -20.87 -19.08 29.02
CA LEU A 631 -22.12 -19.55 29.64
C LEU A 631 -23.26 -18.53 29.51
N ALA A 632 -23.18 -17.66 28.51
CA ALA A 632 -24.19 -16.65 28.27
C ALA A 632 -25.55 -17.30 28.00
N PRO A 633 -26.65 -16.74 28.55
CA PRO A 633 -28.01 -17.17 28.23
C PRO A 633 -28.33 -17.12 26.74
N ALA A 634 -29.29 -17.92 26.29
CA ALA A 634 -29.62 -18.07 24.87
C ALA A 634 -30.04 -16.75 24.20
N ASP A 635 -30.75 -15.89 24.93
CA ASP A 635 -31.16 -14.55 24.46
C ASP A 635 -29.95 -13.60 24.23
N VAL A 636 -28.93 -13.67 25.08
CA VAL A 636 -27.67 -12.92 24.91
C VAL A 636 -26.91 -13.45 23.73
N MET A 637 -26.83 -14.77 23.56
CA MET A 637 -26.16 -15.36 22.39
C MET A 637 -26.86 -14.95 21.10
N ALA A 638 -28.19 -15.01 21.05
CA ALA A 638 -28.96 -14.55 19.89
C ALA A 638 -28.81 -13.04 19.62
N ALA A 639 -28.68 -12.22 20.65
CA ALA A 639 -28.42 -10.78 20.49
C ALA A 639 -27.03 -10.51 19.91
N ARG A 640 -25.99 -11.26 20.35
CA ARG A 640 -24.65 -11.19 19.80
C ARG A 640 -24.58 -11.60 18.33
N GLU A 641 -25.28 -12.66 17.96
CA GLU A 641 -25.36 -13.09 16.56
C GLU A 641 -26.00 -12.03 15.67
N ARG A 642 -27.12 -11.43 16.12
CA ARG A 642 -27.77 -10.32 15.40
C ARG A 642 -26.84 -9.11 15.27
N SER A 643 -26.12 -8.76 16.33
CA SER A 643 -25.17 -7.63 16.32
C SER A 643 -23.97 -7.85 15.40
N ARG A 644 -23.55 -9.12 15.21
CA ARG A 644 -22.48 -9.48 14.25
C ARG A 644 -22.95 -9.54 12.80
N ALA A 645 -24.22 -9.89 12.59
CA ALA A 645 -24.80 -9.99 11.26
C ALA A 645 -25.24 -8.62 10.69
N ALA A 646 -25.49 -7.65 11.56
CA ALA A 646 -25.81 -6.26 11.21
C ALA A 646 -24.55 -5.42 10.97
#